data_ca3f128303cd89640b4c960b7bb249e3
#
_entry.id   ca3f128303cd89640b4c960b7bb249e3
#
_cell.length_a   1.000
_cell.length_b   1.000
_cell.length_c   1.000
_cell.angle_alpha   90.00
_cell.angle_beta   90.00
_cell.angle_gamma   90.00
#
_symmetry.space_group_name_H-M   'P 1'
#
loop_
_entity.id
_entity.type
_entity.pdbx_description
1 polymer ?
#
loop_
_entity_poly.entity_id
_entity_poly.type
_entity_poly.pdbx_seq_one_letter_code
_entity_poly.pdbx_strand_id
1 'polypeptide(L)'
;ALSASTLESGVSMETVEQIQINVAPFDVRQSGFTGGAINAITKSGTNEFHGSAYLYGNNEKLVGRHYKLPGGKYADPYSDESESMFGFTLGGPILKNKLFFFANFERSYKSYPNEYGLGTPDSKVDADKATSILNAIKDLAQRQGINYNGQYDSSDSDTWSNKAGFKIDWNINDFNKFMVRWSYVNASTLNGRGGISTLNTIDHLYRFKSNTNTVTAELQSRLSPVLSNEARLSYVGVRDKRTSGAAFPSITIKNVGNGTVNIGNEYSSMANGLDQDVWTLEDNLTWYKGNHTLTFGTHNELYSFDNLFIQNLYGSYNFLSADDFFTYYNGVLDGTGMYTDSKGHLNPIGTLINTYNFGRANVAVTGDPRWSSAFSAGQIGFYAQDKWNVNRNFQLTYGMRFDIPLFFDTPTENAPFNEWAAANGYDLKTNRKLASKLMVSPRLGFRWDIAGDKRYILRGGAGIFTGRIPFVWLSNNFTNTGVQMESYYVKNNKDVSLILDPNRQSENAENLKADGNQVINVFDKDFKFAQNFRLNLGFDFEALGINWTAEAIYSKTLNDVYYQNIAYKESGKTLADQTGLAWDDRPLYERASKGTPFNNIYVLRNTSKGYTYNLSLKAEKHFNFGLDLMASYSFTKSKGMGSPTSSVAQSNWRNTHTYRQSNHPELANSAFNIPHVLKASAFYHIDYGRNKMFTTTVGLIYQGSSGSPYSMLYSGDINGDGATSNDLFFIPTDEQIDQMPFKATKALSADQQRANLKTWLANTPYLRDHRGEYYKRYADNLPFESHFDLHVAQKFNLKVGTYVHSLELSLDIMNVGNLLNKDWGRTYSSSYVSEFMSPVTYNKGEYQFLKDADYILKYPSTYYSRWRGQIGLKYTF
;
A
#
# COMPACT_ATOMS: atom_id res chain seq x y z
N ALA A 1 -7.71 4.65 -7.69
CA ALA A 1 -8.13 3.47 -6.95
C ALA A 1 -8.87 3.91 -5.71
N LEU A 2 -10.05 3.36 -5.47
CA LEU A 2 -10.91 3.71 -4.33
C LEU A 2 -10.61 2.79 -3.13
N SER A 3 -9.96 1.65 -3.36
CA SER A 3 -9.38 0.79 -2.34
C SER A 3 -7.86 0.72 -2.50
N ALA A 4 -7.15 0.46 -1.41
CA ALA A 4 -5.69 0.34 -1.39
C ALA A 4 -5.16 -0.96 -2.05
N SER A 5 -6.00 -1.76 -2.68
CA SER A 5 -5.70 -3.14 -3.04
C SER A 5 -5.92 -3.50 -4.52
N THR A 6 -5.64 -2.59 -5.44
CA THR A 6 -5.58 -2.96 -6.86
C THR A 6 -4.37 -3.85 -7.13
N LEU A 7 -4.62 -5.12 -7.44
CA LEU A 7 -3.59 -6.13 -7.68
C LEU A 7 -2.85 -5.97 -9.01
N GLU A 8 -3.45 -5.26 -9.97
CA GLU A 8 -2.97 -5.19 -11.34
C GLU A 8 -3.30 -3.85 -12.00
N SER A 9 -2.52 -3.46 -13.00
CA SER A 9 -2.83 -2.29 -13.83
C SER A 9 -4.18 -2.47 -14.52
N GLY A 10 -4.98 -1.41 -14.56
CA GLY A 10 -6.33 -1.43 -15.15
C GLY A 10 -6.36 -1.64 -16.67
N VAL A 11 -5.21 -1.64 -17.35
CA VAL A 11 -5.08 -1.81 -18.81
C VAL A 11 -3.85 -2.65 -19.14
N SER A 12 -3.92 -3.44 -20.23
CA SER A 12 -2.74 -4.09 -20.81
C SER A 12 -1.83 -3.04 -21.45
N MET A 13 -0.52 -3.14 -21.27
CA MET A 13 0.46 -2.23 -21.87
C MET A 13 0.41 -2.26 -23.40
N GLU A 14 0.09 -3.40 -24.00
CA GLU A 14 -0.04 -3.54 -25.45
C GLU A 14 -1.24 -2.77 -26.05
N THR A 15 -2.22 -2.40 -25.21
CA THR A 15 -3.36 -1.56 -25.62
C THR A 15 -3.09 -0.08 -25.54
N VAL A 16 -1.95 0.31 -24.95
CA VAL A 16 -1.60 1.71 -24.77
C VAL A 16 -0.91 2.23 -26.02
N GLU A 17 -1.38 3.36 -26.54
CA GLU A 17 -0.75 4.11 -27.61
C GLU A 17 0.25 5.13 -27.05
N GLN A 18 -0.14 5.82 -25.97
CA GLN A 18 0.66 6.86 -25.34
C GLN A 18 0.42 6.91 -23.83
N ILE A 19 1.49 7.10 -23.07
CA ILE A 19 1.41 7.41 -21.64
C ILE A 19 1.82 8.87 -21.44
N GLN A 20 0.96 9.61 -20.74
CA GLN A 20 1.23 11.01 -20.36
C GLN A 20 1.38 11.07 -18.83
N ILE A 21 2.53 11.46 -18.35
CA ILE A 21 2.81 11.66 -16.93
C ILE A 21 2.88 13.17 -16.67
N ASN A 22 1.92 13.65 -15.89
CA ASN A 22 1.80 15.05 -15.50
C ASN A 22 2.01 15.20 -14.00
N VAL A 23 3.15 15.73 -13.58
CA VAL A 23 3.47 15.86 -12.15
C VAL A 23 2.78 17.08 -11.53
N ALA A 24 2.50 18.13 -12.29
CA ALA A 24 1.75 19.30 -11.85
C ALA A 24 0.90 19.85 -13.01
N PRO A 25 -0.20 19.18 -13.38
CA PRO A 25 -1.07 19.65 -14.46
C PRO A 25 -1.87 20.88 -14.01
N PHE A 26 -1.60 22.03 -14.59
CA PHE A 26 -2.33 23.26 -14.28
C PHE A 26 -3.66 23.39 -15.04
N ASP A 27 -3.99 22.46 -15.91
CA ASP A 27 -5.30 22.36 -16.55
C ASP A 27 -6.40 22.04 -15.52
N VAL A 28 -7.40 22.91 -15.39
CA VAL A 28 -8.48 22.78 -14.40
C VAL A 28 -9.41 21.59 -14.63
N ARG A 29 -9.41 21.01 -15.84
CA ARG A 29 -10.19 19.79 -16.14
C ARG A 29 -9.70 18.60 -15.32
N GLN A 30 -8.40 18.57 -14.99
CA GLN A 30 -7.80 17.49 -14.22
C GLN A 30 -8.00 17.71 -12.72
N SER A 31 -8.57 16.72 -12.03
CA SER A 31 -8.90 16.78 -10.59
C SER A 31 -8.78 15.43 -9.90
N GLY A 32 -9.10 15.41 -8.60
CA GLY A 32 -9.13 14.18 -7.81
C GLY A 32 -7.75 13.72 -7.29
N PHE A 33 -6.73 14.57 -7.34
CA PHE A 33 -5.38 14.26 -6.87
C PHE A 33 -4.70 15.48 -6.24
N THR A 34 -3.78 15.22 -5.34
CA THR A 34 -2.85 16.20 -4.76
C THR A 34 -1.42 16.02 -5.26
N GLY A 35 -1.14 14.90 -5.92
CA GLY A 35 0.14 14.52 -6.53
C GLY A 35 0.21 14.82 -8.03
N GLY A 36 0.53 13.81 -8.83
CA GLY A 36 0.53 13.86 -10.28
C GLY A 36 -0.60 13.02 -10.88
N ALA A 37 -0.73 13.09 -12.21
CA ALA A 37 -1.64 12.27 -12.99
C ALA A 37 -0.89 11.45 -14.03
N ILE A 38 -1.28 10.20 -14.21
CA ILE A 38 -0.81 9.32 -15.29
C ILE A 38 -2.01 9.01 -16.17
N ASN A 39 -1.97 9.44 -17.42
CA ASN A 39 -3.02 9.19 -18.40
C ASN A 39 -2.50 8.21 -19.45
N ALA A 40 -3.20 7.10 -19.62
CA ALA A 40 -2.94 6.14 -20.69
C ALA A 40 -3.97 6.33 -21.81
N ILE A 41 -3.49 6.70 -22.99
CA ILE A 41 -4.32 6.79 -24.20
C ILE A 41 -4.28 5.42 -24.85
N THR A 42 -5.45 4.82 -25.05
CA THR A 42 -5.57 3.49 -25.64
C THR A 42 -5.65 3.55 -27.16
N LYS A 43 -5.11 2.53 -27.82
CA LYS A 43 -5.19 2.35 -29.27
C LYS A 43 -6.63 2.35 -29.79
N SER A 44 -6.80 2.70 -31.05
CA SER A 44 -8.05 2.69 -31.80
C SER A 44 -7.87 1.87 -33.08
N GLY A 45 -8.96 1.42 -33.66
CA GLY A 45 -8.96 0.88 -35.01
C GLY A 45 -8.67 1.95 -36.06
N THR A 46 -8.12 1.54 -37.21
CA THR A 46 -7.81 2.40 -38.35
C THR A 46 -8.49 1.88 -39.61
N ASN A 47 -8.21 2.47 -40.77
CA ASN A 47 -8.71 1.99 -42.06
C ASN A 47 -8.02 0.68 -42.54
N GLU A 48 -6.98 0.26 -41.85
CA GLU A 48 -6.30 -1.00 -42.08
C GLU A 48 -6.40 -1.88 -40.86
N PHE A 49 -6.46 -3.20 -41.08
CA PHE A 49 -6.39 -4.14 -39.96
C PHE A 49 -4.96 -4.18 -39.42
N HIS A 50 -4.83 -4.13 -38.13
CA HIS A 50 -3.58 -4.29 -37.40
C HIS A 50 -3.80 -5.07 -36.12
N GLY A 51 -2.79 -5.80 -35.71
CA GLY A 51 -2.89 -6.62 -34.52
C GLY A 51 -1.54 -7.08 -34.00
N SER A 52 -1.60 -7.67 -32.81
CA SER A 52 -0.44 -8.31 -32.20
C SER A 52 -0.86 -9.58 -31.46
N ALA A 53 0.04 -10.55 -31.43
CA ALA A 53 -0.03 -11.67 -30.50
C ALA A 53 1.33 -11.80 -29.82
N TYR A 54 1.33 -12.03 -28.52
CA TYR A 54 2.55 -12.06 -27.73
C TYR A 54 2.51 -13.10 -26.63
N LEU A 55 3.68 -13.62 -26.31
CA LEU A 55 3.95 -14.53 -25.20
C LEU A 55 5.25 -14.12 -24.53
N TYR A 56 5.20 -13.91 -23.23
CA TYR A 56 6.38 -13.67 -22.39
C TYR A 56 6.39 -14.72 -21.28
N GLY A 57 7.58 -15.15 -20.88
CA GLY A 57 7.67 -16.12 -19.79
C GLY A 57 9.08 -16.25 -19.25
N ASN A 58 9.11 -16.74 -18.01
CA ASN A 58 10.31 -17.19 -17.32
C ASN A 58 10.01 -18.42 -16.47
N ASN A 59 11.06 -19.04 -15.95
CA ASN A 59 10.99 -20.09 -14.95
C ASN A 59 12.25 -20.07 -14.07
N GLU A 60 12.31 -20.95 -13.09
CA GLU A 60 13.41 -21.10 -12.13
C GLU A 60 14.81 -21.20 -12.74
N LYS A 61 14.92 -21.66 -14.02
CA LYS A 61 16.20 -21.76 -14.74
C LYS A 61 16.75 -20.42 -15.20
N LEU A 62 15.88 -19.43 -15.31
CA LEU A 62 16.20 -18.04 -15.64
C LEU A 62 16.29 -17.15 -14.41
N VAL A 63 16.52 -17.72 -13.21
CA VAL A 63 16.70 -17.00 -11.95
C VAL A 63 18.06 -17.35 -11.36
N GLY A 64 18.74 -16.36 -10.81
CA GLY A 64 20.04 -16.53 -10.17
C GLY A 64 20.01 -17.56 -9.04
N ARG A 65 20.69 -18.70 -9.26
CA ARG A 65 20.69 -19.82 -8.32
C ARG A 65 21.44 -19.52 -7.01
N HIS A 66 22.50 -18.73 -7.08
CA HIS A 66 23.36 -18.47 -5.95
C HIS A 66 23.24 -17.02 -5.50
N TYR A 67 22.63 -16.82 -4.36
CA TYR A 67 22.54 -15.56 -3.67
C TYR A 67 23.32 -15.65 -2.35
N LYS A 68 24.23 -14.70 -2.10
CA LYS A 68 25.07 -14.71 -0.91
C LYS A 68 24.35 -14.00 0.24
N LEU A 69 23.98 -14.77 1.26
CA LEU A 69 23.38 -14.26 2.49
C LEU A 69 24.42 -13.51 3.34
N PRO A 70 23.97 -12.64 4.28
CA PRO A 70 24.83 -12.12 5.33
C PRO A 70 25.53 -13.28 6.08
N GLY A 71 26.85 -13.15 6.33
CA GLY A 71 27.64 -14.25 6.92
C GLY A 71 28.29 -15.20 5.91
N GLY A 72 28.11 -14.94 4.60
CA GLY A 72 28.83 -15.63 3.53
C GLY A 72 28.25 -16.96 3.05
N LYS A 73 27.15 -17.41 3.62
CA LYS A 73 26.38 -18.56 3.11
C LYS A 73 25.63 -18.20 1.82
N TYR A 74 25.41 -19.19 0.97
CA TYR A 74 24.57 -19.04 -0.22
C TYR A 74 23.17 -19.53 0.11
N ALA A 75 22.15 -18.79 -0.35
CA ALA A 75 20.77 -19.25 -0.33
C ALA A 75 20.58 -20.39 -1.34
N ASP A 76 19.65 -21.29 -1.03
CA ASP A 76 19.26 -22.36 -1.95
C ASP A 76 18.68 -21.80 -3.26
N PRO A 77 18.81 -22.55 -4.35
CA PRO A 77 18.14 -22.19 -5.61
C PRO A 77 16.64 -22.09 -5.40
N TYR A 78 15.98 -21.17 -6.10
CA TYR A 78 14.53 -21.21 -6.23
C TYR A 78 14.08 -22.46 -6.94
N SER A 79 12.99 -23.03 -6.46
CA SER A 79 12.28 -24.14 -7.12
C SER A 79 10.88 -23.65 -7.53
N ASP A 80 10.36 -24.25 -8.59
CA ASP A 80 8.97 -24.11 -9.05
C ASP A 80 8.49 -22.67 -9.33
N GLU A 81 9.41 -21.72 -9.56
CA GLU A 81 9.06 -20.39 -10.02
C GLU A 81 8.65 -20.42 -11.48
N SER A 82 7.54 -19.79 -11.79
CA SER A 82 7.12 -19.57 -13.19
C SER A 82 6.36 -18.26 -13.35
N GLU A 83 6.62 -17.58 -14.45
CA GLU A 83 5.86 -16.41 -14.87
C GLU A 83 5.54 -16.54 -16.35
N SER A 84 4.28 -16.31 -16.71
CA SER A 84 3.84 -16.31 -18.09
C SER A 84 2.81 -15.20 -18.33
N MET A 85 2.91 -14.58 -19.48
CA MET A 85 1.95 -13.59 -19.95
C MET A 85 1.72 -13.81 -21.43
N PHE A 86 0.47 -13.97 -21.85
CA PHE A 86 0.11 -14.02 -23.24
C PHE A 86 -1.09 -13.13 -23.52
N GLY A 87 -1.16 -12.64 -24.74
CA GLY A 87 -2.26 -11.80 -25.16
C GLY A 87 -2.29 -11.53 -26.64
N PHE A 88 -3.34 -10.86 -27.06
CA PHE A 88 -3.49 -10.40 -28.42
C PHE A 88 -4.24 -9.07 -28.49
N THR A 89 -4.01 -8.35 -29.56
CA THR A 89 -4.76 -7.14 -29.93
C THR A 89 -5.20 -7.25 -31.38
N LEU A 90 -6.36 -6.67 -31.70
CA LEU A 90 -6.86 -6.57 -33.06
C LEU A 90 -7.65 -5.29 -33.24
N GLY A 91 -7.31 -4.49 -34.22
CA GLY A 91 -8.04 -3.28 -34.60
C GLY A 91 -8.21 -3.16 -36.11
N GLY A 92 -9.25 -2.47 -36.53
CA GLY A 92 -9.53 -2.26 -37.93
C GLY A 92 -10.86 -1.58 -38.22
N PRO A 93 -11.24 -1.44 -39.47
CA PRO A 93 -12.50 -0.81 -39.88
C PRO A 93 -13.64 -1.84 -39.88
N ILE A 94 -14.77 -1.47 -39.28
CA ILE A 94 -16.07 -2.10 -39.56
C ILE A 94 -16.64 -1.47 -40.83
N LEU A 95 -16.52 -0.12 -40.93
CA LEU A 95 -16.81 0.67 -42.13
C LEU A 95 -15.65 1.65 -42.34
N LYS A 96 -14.98 1.58 -43.46
CA LYS A 96 -13.85 2.46 -43.79
C LYS A 96 -14.23 3.94 -43.63
N ASN A 97 -13.33 4.72 -43.02
CA ASN A 97 -13.45 6.14 -42.69
C ASN A 97 -14.55 6.47 -41.68
N LYS A 98 -15.38 5.52 -41.24
CA LYS A 98 -16.60 5.81 -40.47
C LYS A 98 -16.68 5.08 -39.15
N LEU A 99 -16.44 3.77 -39.12
CA LEU A 99 -16.65 2.96 -37.94
C LEU A 99 -15.48 1.99 -37.73
N PHE A 100 -14.85 2.08 -36.57
CA PHE A 100 -13.67 1.31 -36.24
C PHE A 100 -13.87 0.54 -34.94
N PHE A 101 -13.14 -0.57 -34.81
CA PHE A 101 -13.09 -1.32 -33.56
C PHE A 101 -11.65 -1.57 -33.14
N PHE A 102 -11.46 -1.78 -31.86
CA PHE A 102 -10.23 -2.30 -31.27
C PHE A 102 -10.59 -3.27 -30.14
N ALA A 103 -10.00 -4.45 -30.12
CA ALA A 103 -10.21 -5.49 -29.12
C ALA A 103 -8.87 -5.99 -28.59
N ASN A 104 -8.85 -6.39 -27.34
CA ASN A 104 -7.67 -7.00 -26.71
C ASN A 104 -8.05 -8.02 -25.67
N PHE A 105 -7.13 -8.95 -25.45
CA PHE A 105 -7.14 -9.88 -24.32
C PHE A 105 -5.70 -10.11 -23.85
N GLU A 106 -5.52 -10.19 -22.51
CA GLU A 106 -4.24 -10.54 -21.88
C GLU A 106 -4.51 -11.42 -20.66
N ARG A 107 -3.71 -12.45 -20.51
CA ARG A 107 -3.66 -13.25 -19.28
C ARG A 107 -2.23 -13.25 -18.75
N SER A 108 -2.07 -12.95 -17.48
CA SER A 108 -0.83 -13.13 -16.73
C SER A 108 -1.01 -14.19 -15.63
N TYR A 109 0.03 -14.96 -15.40
CA TYR A 109 0.13 -15.93 -14.33
C TYR A 109 1.54 -15.89 -13.76
N LYS A 110 1.64 -15.92 -12.43
CA LYS A 110 2.90 -15.86 -11.71
C LYS A 110 2.83 -16.77 -10.49
N SER A 111 3.83 -17.61 -10.31
CA SER A 111 3.97 -18.50 -9.16
C SER A 111 5.35 -18.35 -8.54
N TYR A 112 5.39 -18.32 -7.21
CA TYR A 112 6.61 -18.24 -6.41
C TYR A 112 6.66 -19.40 -5.44
N PRO A 113 7.85 -19.99 -5.19
CA PRO A 113 8.02 -21.06 -4.23
C PRO A 113 7.77 -20.57 -2.80
N ASN A 114 7.38 -21.50 -1.93
CA ASN A 114 7.33 -21.28 -0.50
C ASN A 114 8.72 -21.50 0.11
N GLU A 115 9.46 -20.41 0.38
CA GLU A 115 10.80 -20.48 0.95
C GLU A 115 10.81 -20.85 2.45
N TYR A 116 9.69 -20.70 3.16
CA TYR A 116 9.59 -20.79 4.62
C TYR A 116 8.52 -21.78 5.08
N GLY A 117 8.42 -22.92 4.41
CA GLY A 117 7.54 -24.01 4.81
C GLY A 117 8.06 -24.77 6.05
N LEU A 118 7.29 -25.78 6.49
CA LEU A 118 7.67 -26.64 7.61
C LEU A 118 9.00 -27.36 7.33
N GLY A 119 9.96 -27.18 8.22
CA GLY A 119 11.27 -27.87 8.15
C GLY A 119 12.21 -27.32 7.07
N THR A 120 11.91 -26.21 6.42
CA THR A 120 12.85 -25.57 5.49
C THR A 120 14.05 -24.99 6.26
N PRO A 121 15.29 -25.01 5.67
CA PRO A 121 16.52 -24.64 6.38
C PRO A 121 16.53 -23.23 6.96
N ASP A 122 15.83 -22.29 6.29
CA ASP A 122 15.80 -20.87 6.69
C ASP A 122 14.67 -20.54 7.67
N SER A 123 13.75 -21.48 7.94
CA SER A 123 12.69 -21.29 8.92
C SER A 123 13.22 -21.27 10.33
N LYS A 124 12.83 -20.27 11.12
CA LYS A 124 13.13 -20.16 12.55
C LYS A 124 12.11 -20.87 13.43
N VAL A 125 11.08 -21.45 12.84
CA VAL A 125 10.07 -22.23 13.55
C VAL A 125 10.60 -23.65 13.76
N ASP A 126 10.49 -24.14 14.99
CA ASP A 126 10.81 -25.52 15.35
C ASP A 126 9.77 -26.45 14.72
N ALA A 127 10.19 -27.28 13.76
CA ALA A 127 9.32 -28.14 12.97
C ALA A 127 8.64 -29.24 13.78
N ASP A 128 9.34 -29.83 14.74
CA ASP A 128 8.82 -30.91 15.59
C ASP A 128 7.77 -30.38 16.56
N LYS A 129 8.06 -29.22 17.18
CA LYS A 129 7.07 -28.53 18.04
C LYS A 129 5.85 -28.08 17.24
N ALA A 130 6.06 -27.52 16.05
CA ALA A 130 4.96 -27.09 15.19
C ALA A 130 4.06 -28.30 14.81
N THR A 131 4.65 -29.43 14.44
CA THR A 131 3.91 -30.66 14.14
C THR A 131 3.13 -31.15 15.36
N SER A 132 3.75 -31.15 16.53
CA SER A 132 3.12 -31.55 17.78
C SER A 132 1.94 -30.63 18.15
N ILE A 133 2.09 -29.32 17.97
CA ILE A 133 1.03 -28.32 18.18
C ILE A 133 -0.16 -28.61 17.24
N LEU A 134 0.08 -28.84 15.95
CA LEU A 134 -0.99 -29.10 15.00
C LEU A 134 -1.76 -30.38 15.34
N ASN A 135 -1.06 -31.43 15.78
CA ASN A 135 -1.67 -32.68 16.22
C ASN A 135 -2.52 -32.49 17.48
N ALA A 136 -2.05 -31.69 18.45
CA ALA A 136 -2.82 -31.35 19.64
C ALA A 136 -4.08 -30.54 19.31
N ILE A 137 -4.01 -29.60 18.36
CA ILE A 137 -5.21 -28.86 17.86
C ILE A 137 -6.20 -29.83 17.21
N LYS A 138 -5.74 -30.80 16.41
CA LYS A 138 -6.61 -31.80 15.79
C LYS A 138 -7.29 -32.68 16.85
N ASP A 139 -6.57 -33.10 17.88
CA ASP A 139 -7.15 -33.85 19.00
C ASP A 139 -8.20 -33.03 19.76
N LEU A 140 -7.89 -31.76 20.10
CA LEU A 140 -8.84 -30.86 20.73
C LEU A 140 -10.09 -30.63 19.87
N ALA A 141 -9.93 -30.49 18.55
CA ALA A 141 -11.05 -30.35 17.62
C ALA A 141 -11.94 -31.61 17.63
N GLN A 142 -11.33 -32.80 17.54
CA GLN A 142 -12.05 -34.07 17.59
C GLN A 142 -12.84 -34.22 18.91
N ARG A 143 -12.26 -33.83 20.05
CA ARG A 143 -12.94 -33.83 21.35
C ARG A 143 -14.12 -32.89 21.41
N GLN A 144 -14.12 -31.82 20.63
CA GLN A 144 -15.23 -30.89 20.46
C GLN A 144 -16.20 -31.29 19.33
N GLY A 145 -16.05 -32.49 18.75
CA GLY A 145 -16.89 -32.97 17.66
C GLY A 145 -16.61 -32.34 16.29
N ILE A 146 -15.42 -31.72 16.10
CA ILE A 146 -15.05 -31.01 14.88
C ILE A 146 -14.01 -31.85 14.14
N ASN A 147 -14.24 -32.07 12.86
CA ASN A 147 -13.24 -32.69 11.97
C ASN A 147 -12.32 -31.62 11.35
N TYR A 148 -11.18 -31.36 12.00
CA TYR A 148 -10.19 -30.40 11.51
C TYR A 148 -9.01 -31.13 10.84
N ASN A 149 -8.86 -30.89 9.53
CA ASN A 149 -7.82 -31.52 8.69
C ASN A 149 -6.72 -30.52 8.23
N GLY A 150 -6.50 -29.46 9.02
CA GLY A 150 -5.47 -28.47 8.71
C GLY A 150 -4.10 -29.06 8.49
N GLN A 151 -3.34 -28.43 7.62
CA GLN A 151 -1.94 -28.77 7.29
C GLN A 151 -1.14 -27.46 7.20
N TYR A 152 0.15 -27.54 7.50
CA TYR A 152 1.02 -26.39 7.24
C TYR A 152 1.16 -26.11 5.76
N ASP A 153 1.29 -24.83 5.41
CA ASP A 153 1.44 -24.39 4.04
C ASP A 153 2.76 -24.86 3.45
N SER A 154 2.66 -25.63 2.38
CA SER A 154 3.77 -26.06 1.52
C SER A 154 3.53 -25.70 0.05
N SER A 155 2.43 -25.00 -0.24
CA SER A 155 2.04 -24.65 -1.61
C SER A 155 2.81 -23.43 -2.13
N ASP A 156 2.86 -23.23 -3.44
CA ASP A 156 3.42 -22.03 -4.03
C ASP A 156 2.44 -20.86 -3.96
N SER A 157 2.99 -19.64 -3.96
CA SER A 157 2.17 -18.43 -4.10
C SER A 157 1.79 -18.22 -5.55
N ASP A 158 0.54 -18.02 -5.85
CA ASP A 158 0.11 -17.67 -7.19
C ASP A 158 -0.62 -16.32 -7.25
N THR A 159 -0.34 -15.61 -8.34
CA THR A 159 -1.07 -14.41 -8.73
C THR A 159 -1.40 -14.54 -10.20
N TRP A 160 -2.64 -14.25 -10.57
CA TRP A 160 -3.05 -14.24 -11.96
C TRP A 160 -4.00 -13.08 -12.26
N SER A 161 -4.00 -12.65 -13.53
CA SER A 161 -4.99 -11.69 -14.02
C SER A 161 -5.44 -12.03 -15.44
N ASN A 162 -6.70 -11.71 -15.74
CA ASN A 162 -7.25 -11.68 -17.08
C ASN A 162 -7.72 -10.25 -17.36
N LYS A 163 -7.30 -9.69 -18.49
CA LYS A 163 -7.70 -8.36 -18.94
C LYS A 163 -8.32 -8.47 -20.32
N ALA A 164 -9.48 -7.88 -20.50
CA ALA A 164 -10.14 -7.80 -21.78
C ALA A 164 -10.61 -6.38 -22.05
N GLY A 165 -10.61 -5.96 -23.28
CA GLY A 165 -11.10 -4.65 -23.68
C GLY A 165 -11.69 -4.66 -25.09
N PHE A 166 -12.66 -3.80 -25.27
CA PHE A 166 -13.30 -3.56 -26.57
C PHE A 166 -13.64 -2.09 -26.71
N LYS A 167 -13.31 -1.52 -27.84
CA LYS A 167 -13.53 -0.11 -28.17
C LYS A 167 -14.15 0.02 -29.53
N ILE A 168 -15.12 0.90 -29.65
CA ILE A 168 -15.71 1.34 -30.94
C ILE A 168 -15.49 2.84 -31.04
N ASP A 169 -14.98 3.28 -32.18
CA ASP A 169 -14.87 4.68 -32.58
C ASP A 169 -15.73 4.91 -33.82
N TRP A 170 -16.70 5.84 -33.70
CA TRP A 170 -17.66 6.14 -34.74
C TRP A 170 -17.58 7.59 -35.18
N ASN A 171 -17.13 7.86 -36.38
CA ASN A 171 -17.25 9.15 -37.05
C ASN A 171 -18.68 9.29 -37.58
N ILE A 172 -19.59 9.84 -36.76
CA ILE A 172 -21.01 9.98 -37.10
C ILE A 172 -21.13 10.84 -38.37
N ASN A 173 -20.44 11.99 -38.36
CA ASN A 173 -20.26 12.93 -39.45
C ASN A 173 -18.98 13.76 -39.25
N ASP A 174 -18.73 14.76 -40.12
CA ASP A 174 -17.53 15.61 -40.04
C ASP A 174 -17.46 16.46 -38.74
N PHE A 175 -18.55 16.60 -38.01
CA PHE A 175 -18.64 17.41 -36.81
C PHE A 175 -18.77 16.61 -35.52
N ASN A 176 -19.18 15.35 -35.60
CA ASN A 176 -19.47 14.55 -34.44
C ASN A 176 -18.76 13.20 -34.50
N LYS A 177 -18.01 12.91 -33.42
CA LYS A 177 -17.35 11.62 -33.18
C LYS A 177 -17.86 11.04 -31.88
N PHE A 178 -18.18 9.74 -31.88
CA PHE A 178 -18.65 9.02 -30.72
C PHE A 178 -17.73 7.82 -30.46
N MET A 179 -17.42 7.59 -29.20
CA MET A 179 -16.60 6.48 -28.75
C MET A 179 -17.28 5.74 -27.60
N VAL A 180 -17.24 4.41 -27.64
CA VAL A 180 -17.56 3.57 -26.47
C VAL A 180 -16.41 2.61 -26.24
N ARG A 181 -15.99 2.52 -24.98
CA ARG A 181 -14.97 1.56 -24.53
C ARG A 181 -15.47 0.77 -23.33
N TRP A 182 -15.29 -0.53 -23.39
CA TRP A 182 -15.43 -1.43 -22.26
C TRP A 182 -14.05 -2.02 -21.92
N SER A 183 -13.76 -2.12 -20.62
CA SER A 183 -12.54 -2.74 -20.09
C SER A 183 -12.91 -3.59 -18.88
N TYR A 184 -12.38 -4.79 -18.85
CA TYR A 184 -12.57 -5.77 -17.78
C TYR A 184 -11.23 -6.26 -17.26
N VAL A 185 -11.08 -6.28 -15.94
CA VAL A 185 -9.92 -6.86 -15.24
C VAL A 185 -10.44 -7.79 -14.16
N ASN A 186 -9.96 -9.02 -14.17
CA ASN A 186 -10.21 -10.02 -13.13
C ASN A 186 -8.86 -10.54 -12.65
N ALA A 187 -8.56 -10.33 -11.37
CA ALA A 187 -7.29 -10.70 -10.78
C ALA A 187 -7.46 -11.42 -9.45
N SER A 188 -6.51 -12.28 -9.13
CA SER A 188 -6.47 -13.01 -7.86
C SER A 188 -5.04 -13.22 -7.40
N THR A 189 -4.81 -13.07 -6.09
CA THR A 189 -3.54 -13.42 -5.44
C THR A 189 -3.78 -14.22 -4.17
N LEU A 190 -2.90 -15.17 -3.90
CA LEU A 190 -2.87 -15.92 -2.65
C LEU A 190 -2.01 -15.15 -1.64
N ASN A 191 -2.60 -14.81 -0.50
CA ASN A 191 -2.00 -14.07 0.60
C ASN A 191 -2.03 -14.87 1.92
N GLY A 192 -1.41 -14.32 2.97
CA GLY A 192 -1.44 -14.92 4.32
C GLY A 192 -0.35 -15.97 4.54
N ARG A 193 0.70 -15.99 3.68
CA ARG A 193 1.81 -16.91 3.85
C ARG A 193 2.67 -16.60 5.06
N GLY A 194 3.34 -17.64 5.52
CA GLY A 194 4.41 -17.52 6.50
C GLY A 194 5.62 -16.75 5.99
N GLY A 195 6.61 -16.64 6.84
CA GLY A 195 7.90 -16.02 6.55
C GLY A 195 8.97 -16.68 7.41
N ILE A 196 10.18 -16.15 7.38
CA ILE A 196 11.35 -16.72 8.08
C ILE A 196 11.09 -17.09 9.57
N SER A 197 10.21 -16.34 10.26
CA SER A 197 9.84 -16.58 11.67
C SER A 197 8.35 -16.85 11.86
N THR A 198 7.64 -17.20 10.82
CA THR A 198 6.20 -17.48 10.91
C THR A 198 5.82 -18.65 10.02
N LEU A 199 5.17 -19.65 10.57
CA LEU A 199 4.63 -20.80 9.86
C LEU A 199 3.10 -20.78 9.96
N ASN A 200 2.41 -20.85 8.84
CA ASN A 200 0.95 -20.79 8.76
C ASN A 200 0.37 -22.10 8.22
N THR A 201 -0.84 -22.43 8.62
CA THR A 201 -1.60 -23.51 8.00
C THR A 201 -2.25 -23.04 6.69
N ILE A 202 -2.63 -23.96 5.80
CA ILE A 202 -3.24 -23.66 4.49
C ILE A 202 -4.54 -22.87 4.65
N ASP A 203 -5.32 -23.14 5.69
CA ASP A 203 -6.55 -22.42 5.98
C ASP A 203 -6.34 -21.00 6.56
N HIS A 204 -5.10 -20.67 6.95
CA HIS A 204 -4.71 -19.28 7.26
C HIS A 204 -4.53 -18.45 6.00
N LEU A 205 -4.27 -19.06 4.86
CA LEU A 205 -4.16 -18.40 3.58
C LEU A 205 -5.54 -17.88 3.15
N TYR A 206 -5.53 -16.80 2.41
CA TYR A 206 -6.74 -16.29 1.77
C TYR A 206 -6.45 -15.81 0.35
N ARG A 207 -7.42 -16.01 -0.55
CA ARG A 207 -7.37 -15.41 -1.87
C ARG A 207 -8.01 -14.04 -1.84
N PHE A 208 -7.26 -13.04 -2.23
CA PHE A 208 -7.81 -11.75 -2.59
C PHE A 208 -8.18 -11.78 -4.07
N LYS A 209 -9.45 -11.56 -4.36
CA LYS A 209 -10.00 -11.47 -5.72
C LYS A 209 -10.48 -10.06 -5.97
N SER A 210 -10.18 -9.52 -7.15
CA SER A 210 -10.61 -8.19 -7.58
C SER A 210 -11.18 -8.28 -9.00
N ASN A 211 -12.41 -7.81 -9.18
CA ASN A 211 -13.06 -7.67 -10.48
C ASN A 211 -13.34 -6.20 -10.74
N THR A 212 -12.85 -5.66 -11.84
CA THR A 212 -13.11 -4.29 -12.25
C THR A 212 -13.74 -4.27 -13.64
N ASN A 213 -14.91 -3.65 -13.75
CA ASN A 213 -15.58 -3.33 -15.01
C ASN A 213 -15.56 -1.82 -15.22
N THR A 214 -15.15 -1.39 -16.39
CA THR A 214 -15.17 0.02 -16.78
C THR A 214 -15.87 0.18 -18.12
N VAL A 215 -16.86 1.04 -18.18
CA VAL A 215 -17.50 1.46 -19.43
C VAL A 215 -17.36 2.96 -19.56
N THR A 216 -16.94 3.43 -20.72
CA THR A 216 -16.83 4.87 -21.01
C THR A 216 -17.46 5.15 -22.36
N ALA A 217 -18.35 6.12 -22.42
CA ALA A 217 -18.91 6.69 -23.63
C ALA A 217 -18.47 8.17 -23.74
N GLU A 218 -18.04 8.59 -24.91
CA GLU A 218 -17.58 9.95 -25.16
C GLU A 218 -18.15 10.45 -26.49
N LEU A 219 -18.68 11.67 -26.48
CA LEU A 219 -19.15 12.39 -27.66
C LEU A 219 -18.32 13.67 -27.82
N GLN A 220 -17.61 13.78 -28.91
CA GLN A 220 -16.92 15.01 -29.32
C GLN A 220 -17.69 15.68 -30.45
N SER A 221 -18.07 16.93 -30.25
CA SER A 221 -18.90 17.72 -31.18
C SER A 221 -18.23 19.04 -31.52
N ARG A 222 -18.10 19.32 -32.79
CA ARG A 222 -17.76 20.66 -33.31
C ARG A 222 -19.06 21.42 -33.59
N LEU A 223 -19.49 22.24 -32.61
CA LEU A 223 -20.76 22.94 -32.66
C LEU A 223 -20.75 24.12 -33.65
N SER A 224 -19.56 24.72 -33.83
CA SER A 224 -19.31 25.77 -34.81
C SER A 224 -17.80 25.85 -35.12
N PRO A 225 -17.33 26.67 -36.07
CA PRO A 225 -15.90 26.88 -36.33
C PRO A 225 -15.09 27.33 -35.10
N VAL A 226 -15.77 27.94 -34.13
CA VAL A 226 -15.13 28.50 -32.92
C VAL A 226 -15.59 27.84 -31.62
N LEU A 227 -16.46 26.81 -31.69
CA LEU A 227 -17.03 26.20 -30.51
C LEU A 227 -17.02 24.67 -30.62
N SER A 228 -16.42 24.00 -29.64
CA SER A 228 -16.43 22.55 -29.52
C SER A 228 -16.90 22.11 -28.15
N ASN A 229 -17.48 20.91 -28.12
CA ASN A 229 -17.91 20.27 -26.87
C ASN A 229 -17.40 18.84 -26.80
N GLU A 230 -17.04 18.40 -25.59
CA GLU A 230 -16.68 17.03 -25.26
C GLU A 230 -17.49 16.59 -24.03
N ALA A 231 -18.40 15.65 -24.23
CA ALA A 231 -19.19 15.05 -23.16
C ALA A 231 -18.76 13.60 -22.93
N ARG A 232 -18.54 13.22 -21.68
CA ARG A 232 -18.12 11.88 -21.29
C ARG A 232 -18.96 11.34 -20.15
N LEU A 233 -19.40 10.11 -20.29
CA LEU A 233 -20.05 9.34 -19.23
C LEU A 233 -19.24 8.07 -18.98
N SER A 234 -18.87 7.82 -17.73
CA SER A 234 -18.13 6.63 -17.34
C SER A 234 -18.79 5.93 -16.16
N TYR A 235 -18.70 4.62 -16.18
CA TYR A 235 -19.03 3.74 -15.06
C TYR A 235 -17.82 2.88 -14.71
N VAL A 236 -17.50 2.77 -13.41
CA VAL A 236 -16.50 1.87 -12.88
C VAL A 236 -17.11 1.08 -11.74
N GLY A 237 -17.21 -0.24 -11.91
CA GLY A 237 -17.63 -1.17 -10.87
C GLY A 237 -16.44 -1.99 -10.39
N VAL A 238 -16.13 -1.96 -9.09
CA VAL A 238 -15.05 -2.74 -8.45
C VAL A 238 -15.67 -3.68 -7.44
N ARG A 239 -15.25 -4.95 -7.46
CA ARG A 239 -15.70 -6.00 -6.54
C ARG A 239 -14.47 -6.68 -5.95
N ASP A 240 -14.11 -6.29 -4.74
CA ASP A 240 -12.97 -6.82 -3.99
C ASP A 240 -13.47 -7.79 -2.92
N LYS A 241 -12.89 -8.98 -2.86
CA LYS A 241 -13.31 -10.01 -1.90
C LYS A 241 -12.11 -10.84 -1.43
N ARG A 242 -12.07 -11.11 -0.12
CA ARG A 242 -11.19 -12.14 0.45
C ARG A 242 -11.96 -13.43 0.66
N THR A 243 -11.37 -14.55 0.27
CA THR A 243 -11.92 -15.89 0.49
C THR A 243 -10.88 -16.73 1.20
N SER A 244 -11.21 -17.18 2.41
CA SER A 244 -10.40 -18.13 3.21
C SER A 244 -10.86 -19.57 2.96
N GLY A 245 -10.14 -20.54 3.52
CA GLY A 245 -10.54 -21.94 3.58
C GLY A 245 -11.80 -22.19 4.42
N ALA A 246 -11.98 -23.42 4.88
CA ALA A 246 -13.08 -23.78 5.77
C ALA A 246 -13.05 -22.93 7.07
N ALA A 247 -14.22 -22.60 7.60
CA ALA A 247 -14.34 -21.79 8.81
C ALA A 247 -13.69 -22.49 10.01
N PHE A 248 -12.73 -21.81 10.63
CA PHE A 248 -12.03 -22.26 11.84
C PHE A 248 -11.46 -21.04 12.57
N PRO A 249 -11.38 -21.07 13.94
CA PRO A 249 -10.79 -19.97 14.69
C PRO A 249 -9.33 -19.69 14.31
N SER A 250 -8.90 -18.45 14.48
CA SER A 250 -7.50 -18.08 14.35
C SER A 250 -6.74 -18.39 15.64
N ILE A 251 -5.69 -19.19 15.56
CA ILE A 251 -4.88 -19.57 16.73
C ILE A 251 -3.43 -19.20 16.45
N THR A 252 -2.89 -18.28 17.24
CA THR A 252 -1.49 -17.86 17.16
C THR A 252 -0.72 -18.38 18.37
N ILE A 253 0.36 -19.11 18.14
CA ILE A 253 1.25 -19.62 19.19
C ILE A 253 2.65 -19.09 18.92
N LYS A 254 3.18 -18.30 19.87
CA LYS A 254 4.51 -17.68 19.76
C LYS A 254 5.58 -18.59 20.39
N ASN A 255 6.84 -18.22 20.20
CA ASN A 255 8.01 -18.91 20.77
C ASN A 255 8.01 -20.42 20.45
N VAL A 256 7.65 -20.78 19.22
CA VAL A 256 7.82 -22.13 18.67
C VAL A 256 9.20 -22.21 18.05
N GLY A 257 10.23 -22.62 18.83
CA GLY A 257 11.62 -22.27 18.51
C GLY A 257 11.83 -20.76 18.62
N ASN A 258 12.34 -20.13 17.55
CA ASN A 258 12.47 -18.67 17.43
C ASN A 258 11.39 -18.06 16.52
N GLY A 259 10.24 -18.74 16.38
CA GLY A 259 9.17 -18.32 15.49
C GLY A 259 7.78 -18.40 16.09
N THR A 260 6.81 -18.22 15.24
CA THR A 260 5.36 -18.20 15.55
C THR A 260 4.63 -19.15 14.60
N VAL A 261 3.64 -19.85 15.10
CA VAL A 261 2.74 -20.69 14.33
C VAL A 261 1.34 -20.05 14.33
N ASN A 262 0.71 -19.94 13.14
CA ASN A 262 -0.69 -19.56 13.02
C ASN A 262 -1.48 -20.72 12.40
N ILE A 263 -2.56 -21.07 13.06
CA ILE A 263 -3.47 -22.17 12.70
C ILE A 263 -4.86 -21.58 12.50
N GLY A 264 -5.61 -22.08 11.53
CA GLY A 264 -6.95 -21.61 11.22
C GLY A 264 -6.97 -20.31 10.41
N ASN A 265 -8.15 -19.70 10.22
CA ASN A 265 -8.33 -18.58 9.32
C ASN A 265 -7.59 -17.32 9.80
N GLU A 266 -7.11 -16.51 8.85
CA GLU A 266 -6.57 -15.20 9.14
C GLU A 266 -7.68 -14.27 9.67
N TYR A 267 -7.43 -13.63 10.81
CA TYR A 267 -8.45 -12.96 11.63
C TYR A 267 -9.19 -11.82 10.94
N SER A 268 -8.61 -11.17 9.93
CA SER A 268 -9.21 -10.04 9.20
C SER A 268 -9.82 -10.44 7.85
N SER A 269 -9.71 -11.70 7.46
CA SER A 269 -10.13 -12.21 6.15
C SER A 269 -11.37 -13.11 6.20
N MET A 270 -11.87 -13.41 7.39
CA MET A 270 -13.05 -14.27 7.61
C MET A 270 -14.33 -13.67 7.02
N ALA A 271 -14.49 -12.36 7.07
CA ALA A 271 -15.53 -11.59 6.40
C ALA A 271 -14.93 -10.27 5.93
N ASN A 272 -14.54 -10.20 4.66
CA ASN A 272 -13.88 -9.02 4.09
C ASN A 272 -14.19 -8.90 2.60
N GLY A 273 -14.82 -7.79 2.23
CA GLY A 273 -15.15 -7.45 0.86
C GLY A 273 -15.55 -5.99 0.72
N LEU A 274 -15.30 -5.41 -0.44
CA LEU A 274 -15.65 -4.02 -0.73
C LEU A 274 -16.17 -3.92 -2.17
N ASP A 275 -17.46 -3.63 -2.29
CA ASP A 275 -18.10 -3.32 -3.55
C ASP A 275 -18.16 -1.80 -3.74
N GLN A 276 -17.81 -1.34 -4.94
CA GLN A 276 -17.75 0.08 -5.26
C GLN A 276 -18.32 0.30 -6.66
N ASP A 277 -19.23 1.25 -6.78
CA ASP A 277 -19.79 1.72 -8.03
C ASP A 277 -19.55 3.22 -8.17
N VAL A 278 -18.96 3.64 -9.29
CA VAL A 278 -18.63 5.04 -9.57
C VAL A 278 -19.17 5.42 -10.92
N TRP A 279 -20.09 6.37 -10.95
CA TRP A 279 -20.54 7.04 -12.14
C TRP A 279 -19.87 8.40 -12.27
N THR A 280 -19.35 8.72 -13.43
CA THR A 280 -18.71 10.01 -13.71
C THR A 280 -19.34 10.63 -14.95
N LEU A 281 -19.84 11.86 -14.81
CA LEU A 281 -20.28 12.70 -15.91
C LEU A 281 -19.35 13.90 -16.03
N GLU A 282 -18.76 14.07 -17.19
CA GLU A 282 -17.87 15.19 -17.51
C GLU A 282 -18.35 15.86 -18.80
N ASP A 283 -18.36 17.21 -18.81
CA ASP A 283 -18.71 17.99 -19.98
C ASP A 283 -17.80 19.21 -20.09
N ASN A 284 -17.22 19.41 -21.26
CA ASN A 284 -16.25 20.46 -21.56
C ASN A 284 -16.69 21.25 -22.79
N LEU A 285 -17.06 22.52 -22.62
CA LEU A 285 -17.33 23.46 -23.69
C LEU A 285 -16.09 24.32 -23.93
N THR A 286 -15.52 24.29 -25.12
CA THR A 286 -14.33 25.07 -25.50
C THR A 286 -14.67 26.10 -26.57
N TRP A 287 -14.38 27.38 -26.27
CA TRP A 287 -14.58 28.51 -27.15
C TRP A 287 -13.23 29.12 -27.60
N TYR A 288 -13.02 29.11 -28.89
CA TYR A 288 -11.83 29.70 -29.55
C TYR A 288 -12.09 31.12 -29.95
N LYS A 289 -11.44 32.11 -29.30
CA LYS A 289 -11.66 33.54 -29.53
C LYS A 289 -10.33 34.28 -29.73
N GLY A 290 -9.89 34.42 -30.95
CA GLY A 290 -8.61 35.02 -31.26
C GLY A 290 -7.45 34.25 -30.65
N ASN A 291 -6.69 34.90 -29.78
CA ASN A 291 -5.55 34.27 -29.07
C ASN A 291 -5.95 33.54 -27.80
N HIS A 292 -7.24 33.47 -27.47
CA HIS A 292 -7.80 32.84 -26.27
C HIS A 292 -8.46 31.51 -26.60
N THR A 293 -8.24 30.52 -25.74
CA THR A 293 -8.98 29.26 -25.73
C THR A 293 -9.66 29.14 -24.37
N LEU A 294 -10.95 29.47 -24.34
CA LEU A 294 -11.77 29.47 -23.13
C LEU A 294 -12.42 28.09 -22.96
N THR A 295 -12.23 27.46 -21.84
CA THR A 295 -12.87 26.18 -21.50
C THR A 295 -13.74 26.35 -20.27
N PHE A 296 -15.01 25.95 -20.37
CA PHE A 296 -15.96 25.87 -19.27
C PHE A 296 -16.40 24.42 -19.13
N GLY A 297 -16.46 23.92 -17.94
CA GLY A 297 -16.84 22.53 -17.79
C GLY A 297 -17.37 22.15 -16.41
N THR A 298 -17.83 20.91 -16.35
CA THR A 298 -18.30 20.26 -15.14
C THR A 298 -17.73 18.84 -15.06
N HIS A 299 -17.49 18.39 -13.84
CA HIS A 299 -17.04 17.01 -13.56
C HIS A 299 -17.77 16.52 -12.31
N ASN A 300 -18.69 15.60 -12.49
CA ASN A 300 -19.59 15.14 -11.44
C ASN A 300 -19.40 13.65 -11.24
N GLU A 301 -19.35 13.22 -9.99
CA GLU A 301 -19.18 11.82 -9.61
C GLU A 301 -20.25 11.41 -8.61
N LEU A 302 -20.78 10.20 -8.79
CA LEU A 302 -21.67 9.54 -7.86
C LEU A 302 -21.05 8.23 -7.44
N TYR A 303 -20.94 7.99 -6.13
CA TYR A 303 -20.33 6.83 -5.53
C TYR A 303 -21.33 6.03 -4.72
N SER A 304 -21.27 4.72 -4.84
CA SER A 304 -21.94 3.78 -3.94
C SER A 304 -20.91 2.77 -3.41
N PHE A 305 -20.93 2.53 -2.13
CA PHE A 305 -20.01 1.62 -1.44
C PHE A 305 -20.80 0.63 -0.61
N ASP A 306 -20.31 -0.62 -0.58
CA ASP A 306 -20.77 -1.67 0.31
C ASP A 306 -19.55 -2.39 0.87
N ASN A 307 -19.30 -2.22 2.19
CA ASN A 307 -18.09 -2.69 2.87
C ASN A 307 -18.44 -3.73 3.93
N LEU A 308 -18.18 -5.00 3.62
CA LEU A 308 -18.22 -6.10 4.55
C LEU A 308 -16.85 -6.22 5.25
N PHE A 309 -16.77 -5.89 6.53
CA PHE A 309 -15.54 -6.08 7.29
C PHE A 309 -15.82 -6.42 8.75
N ILE A 310 -15.74 -7.72 9.06
CA ILE A 310 -15.91 -8.25 10.42
C ILE A 310 -14.64 -8.99 10.82
N GLN A 311 -13.84 -8.38 11.69
CA GLN A 311 -12.63 -9.01 12.21
C GLN A 311 -12.97 -10.05 13.28
N ASN A 312 -12.19 -11.11 13.37
CA ASN A 312 -12.29 -12.17 14.37
C ASN A 312 -13.66 -12.89 14.40
N LEU A 313 -14.35 -12.97 13.25
CA LEU A 313 -15.70 -13.54 13.16
C LEU A 313 -15.79 -14.98 13.70
N TYR A 314 -14.73 -15.76 13.57
CA TYR A 314 -14.65 -17.14 14.06
C TYR A 314 -13.83 -17.27 15.36
N GLY A 315 -13.57 -16.14 16.05
CA GLY A 315 -12.71 -16.09 17.23
C GLY A 315 -11.21 -16.11 16.90
N SER A 316 -10.42 -15.49 17.75
CA SER A 316 -8.96 -15.48 17.67
C SER A 316 -8.32 -15.66 19.02
N TYR A 317 -7.41 -16.61 19.13
CA TYR A 317 -6.72 -16.99 20.34
C TYR A 317 -5.22 -16.81 20.20
N ASN A 318 -4.55 -16.30 21.23
CA ASN A 318 -3.11 -16.09 21.23
C ASN A 318 -2.48 -16.71 22.48
N PHE A 319 -1.48 -17.56 22.27
CA PHE A 319 -0.62 -18.09 23.33
C PHE A 319 0.77 -17.46 23.21
N LEU A 320 1.39 -17.08 24.35
CA LEU A 320 2.70 -16.44 24.36
C LEU A 320 3.84 -17.42 24.07
N SER A 321 3.62 -18.71 24.31
CA SER A 321 4.62 -19.74 24.01
C SER A 321 3.99 -21.08 23.66
N ALA A 322 4.78 -21.95 23.03
CA ALA A 322 4.41 -23.35 22.84
C ALA A 322 4.20 -24.06 24.20
N ASP A 323 4.99 -23.71 25.22
CA ASP A 323 4.87 -24.29 26.57
C ASP A 323 3.54 -23.92 27.22
N ASP A 324 3.06 -22.66 27.09
CA ASP A 324 1.73 -22.25 27.55
C ASP A 324 0.63 -23.05 26.86
N PHE A 325 0.75 -23.24 25.54
CA PHE A 325 -0.21 -24.02 24.77
C PHE A 325 -0.24 -25.50 25.20
N PHE A 326 0.92 -26.15 25.36
CA PHE A 326 0.96 -27.54 25.80
C PHE A 326 0.50 -27.70 27.25
N THR A 327 0.77 -26.74 28.13
CA THR A 327 0.22 -26.69 29.47
C THR A 327 -1.30 -26.60 29.44
N TYR A 328 -1.85 -25.76 28.58
CA TYR A 328 -3.32 -25.68 28.35
C TYR A 328 -3.87 -27.04 27.87
N TYR A 329 -3.24 -27.59 26.83
CA TYR A 329 -3.65 -28.88 26.24
C TYR A 329 -3.69 -30.01 27.28
N ASN A 330 -2.64 -30.15 28.11
CA ASN A 330 -2.55 -31.14 29.13
C ASN A 330 -3.63 -30.96 30.20
N GLY A 331 -3.93 -29.73 30.63
CA GLY A 331 -4.99 -29.44 31.57
C GLY A 331 -6.40 -29.69 31.04
N VAL A 332 -6.58 -29.73 29.71
CA VAL A 332 -7.81 -30.23 29.07
C VAL A 332 -7.83 -31.75 29.06
N LEU A 333 -6.68 -32.42 28.79
CA LEU A 333 -6.60 -33.87 28.72
C LEU A 333 -6.86 -34.56 30.06
N ASP A 334 -6.31 -34.02 31.16
CA ASP A 334 -6.46 -34.56 32.49
C ASP A 334 -7.83 -34.18 33.14
N GLY A 335 -8.61 -33.33 32.49
CA GLY A 335 -9.94 -32.91 32.91
C GLY A 335 -9.95 -31.99 34.14
N THR A 336 -8.78 -31.56 34.64
CA THR A 336 -8.69 -30.68 35.82
C THR A 336 -9.04 -29.22 35.48
N GLY A 337 -8.79 -28.79 34.24
CA GLY A 337 -8.90 -27.38 33.86
C GLY A 337 -7.93 -26.45 34.61
N MET A 338 -6.90 -27.01 35.24
CA MET A 338 -5.96 -26.30 36.13
C MET A 338 -4.52 -26.64 35.76
N TYR A 339 -3.60 -25.74 36.10
CA TYR A 339 -2.16 -25.96 35.99
C TYR A 339 -1.42 -25.37 37.20
N THR A 340 -0.24 -25.85 37.48
CA THR A 340 0.64 -25.30 38.51
C THR A 340 1.71 -24.43 37.91
N ASP A 341 1.79 -23.17 38.30
CA ASP A 341 2.81 -22.22 37.83
C ASP A 341 4.20 -22.50 38.43
N SER A 342 5.22 -21.80 37.97
CA SER A 342 6.60 -21.95 38.43
C SER A 342 6.81 -21.60 39.90
N LYS A 343 5.84 -20.98 40.57
CA LYS A 343 5.83 -20.62 42.00
C LYS A 343 5.04 -21.60 42.83
N GLY A 344 4.46 -22.64 42.22
CA GLY A 344 3.66 -23.65 42.88
C GLY A 344 2.19 -23.28 43.09
N HIS A 345 1.69 -22.20 42.48
CA HIS A 345 0.28 -21.81 42.56
C HIS A 345 -0.55 -22.57 41.53
N LEU A 346 -1.73 -23.01 41.97
CA LEU A 346 -2.71 -23.63 41.08
C LEU A 346 -3.55 -22.56 40.38
N ASN A 347 -3.57 -22.58 39.06
CA ASN A 347 -4.26 -21.58 38.22
C ASN A 347 -5.15 -22.24 37.17
N PRO A 348 -6.30 -21.64 36.82
CA PRO A 348 -7.12 -22.09 35.69
C PRO A 348 -6.38 -21.96 34.35
N ILE A 349 -6.50 -22.98 33.50
CA ILE A 349 -5.81 -23.04 32.21
C ILE A 349 -6.22 -21.88 31.26
N GLY A 350 -7.44 -21.33 31.40
CA GLY A 350 -7.86 -20.15 30.59
C GLY A 350 -6.93 -18.97 30.70
N THR A 351 -6.19 -18.80 31.81
CA THR A 351 -5.20 -17.73 32.01
C THR A 351 -3.98 -17.86 31.11
N LEU A 352 -3.73 -19.04 30.52
CA LEU A 352 -2.66 -19.30 29.54
C LEU A 352 -2.99 -18.75 28.15
N ILE A 353 -4.30 -18.52 27.86
CA ILE A 353 -4.72 -17.81 26.67
C ILE A 353 -4.45 -16.32 26.90
N ASN A 354 -3.36 -15.84 26.31
CA ASN A 354 -2.95 -14.46 26.52
C ASN A 354 -3.99 -13.45 26.04
N THR A 355 -4.56 -13.66 24.85
CA THR A 355 -5.68 -12.85 24.35
C THR A 355 -6.71 -13.71 23.63
N TYR A 356 -7.96 -13.35 23.81
CA TYR A 356 -9.09 -13.79 23.02
C TYR A 356 -9.76 -12.57 22.39
N ASN A 357 -10.04 -12.65 21.09
CA ASN A 357 -10.80 -11.64 20.35
C ASN A 357 -11.96 -12.31 19.61
N PHE A 358 -13.10 -11.67 19.60
CA PHE A 358 -14.27 -12.09 18.85
C PHE A 358 -15.03 -10.87 18.35
N GLY A 359 -15.48 -10.92 17.10
CA GLY A 359 -16.28 -9.85 16.49
C GLY A 359 -17.46 -10.42 15.72
N ARG A 360 -18.60 -9.77 15.82
CA ARG A 360 -19.81 -10.13 15.08
C ARG A 360 -20.66 -8.92 14.76
N ALA A 361 -21.53 -9.04 13.76
CA ALA A 361 -22.62 -8.09 13.57
C ALA A 361 -23.66 -8.25 14.69
N ASN A 362 -24.17 -7.14 15.20
CA ASN A 362 -25.31 -7.12 16.12
C ASN A 362 -26.59 -7.42 15.35
N VAL A 363 -26.95 -8.70 15.27
CA VAL A 363 -28.10 -9.18 14.48
C VAL A 363 -29.42 -8.56 14.93
N ALA A 364 -29.57 -8.23 16.22
CA ALA A 364 -30.77 -7.55 16.73
C ALA A 364 -30.98 -6.16 16.09
N VAL A 365 -29.89 -5.51 15.68
CA VAL A 365 -29.93 -4.20 15.04
C VAL A 365 -29.87 -4.30 13.51
N THR A 366 -29.00 -5.19 13.01
CA THR A 366 -28.69 -5.27 11.56
C THR A 366 -29.57 -6.26 10.81
N GLY A 367 -30.12 -7.28 11.50
CA GLY A 367 -30.87 -8.36 10.87
C GLY A 367 -30.01 -9.38 10.10
N ASP A 368 -28.70 -9.17 9.99
CA ASP A 368 -27.77 -9.99 9.20
C ASP A 368 -26.47 -10.25 9.98
N PRO A 369 -26.07 -11.52 10.21
CA PRO A 369 -24.82 -11.88 10.89
C PRO A 369 -23.56 -11.52 10.07
N ARG A 370 -23.70 -11.27 8.77
CA ARG A 370 -22.64 -10.79 7.87
C ARG A 370 -22.93 -9.39 7.33
N TRP A 371 -23.56 -8.58 8.16
CA TRP A 371 -23.92 -7.21 7.81
C TRP A 371 -22.73 -6.43 7.25
N SER A 372 -22.97 -5.73 6.14
CA SER A 372 -22.05 -4.81 5.49
C SER A 372 -22.50 -3.36 5.64
N SER A 373 -21.54 -2.46 5.66
CA SER A 373 -21.80 -1.03 5.77
C SER A 373 -21.94 -0.43 4.38
N ALA A 374 -23.17 -0.10 3.98
CA ALA A 374 -23.49 0.56 2.72
C ALA A 374 -23.66 2.06 2.93
N PHE A 375 -23.11 2.88 2.03
CA PHE A 375 -23.32 4.33 1.97
C PHE A 375 -23.04 4.88 0.57
N SER A 376 -23.55 6.08 0.31
CA SER A 376 -23.42 6.79 -0.96
C SER A 376 -22.87 8.19 -0.75
N ALA A 377 -22.08 8.64 -1.70
CA ALA A 377 -21.49 9.97 -1.73
C ALA A 377 -21.44 10.49 -3.16
N GLY A 378 -21.14 11.76 -3.33
CA GLY A 378 -20.94 12.34 -4.65
C GLY A 378 -19.96 13.49 -4.62
N GLN A 379 -19.64 14.01 -5.78
CA GLN A 379 -18.88 15.25 -5.94
C GLN A 379 -19.42 15.99 -7.15
N ILE A 380 -19.67 17.26 -7.01
CA ILE A 380 -19.99 18.16 -8.10
C ILE A 380 -18.81 19.09 -8.30
N GLY A 381 -18.33 19.22 -9.54
CA GLY A 381 -17.22 20.09 -9.88
C GLY A 381 -17.56 21.01 -11.05
N PHE A 382 -17.26 22.30 -10.93
CA PHE A 382 -17.36 23.29 -12.01
C PHE A 382 -16.02 23.98 -12.18
N TYR A 383 -15.68 24.33 -13.42
CA TYR A 383 -14.44 25.01 -13.73
C TYR A 383 -14.52 25.88 -14.96
N ALA A 384 -13.66 26.90 -14.96
CA ALA A 384 -13.41 27.76 -16.11
C ALA A 384 -11.92 28.02 -16.24
N GLN A 385 -11.44 28.04 -17.47
CA GLN A 385 -10.02 28.24 -17.81
C GLN A 385 -9.88 29.06 -19.07
N ASP A 386 -8.88 29.93 -19.12
CA ASP A 386 -8.39 30.54 -20.33
C ASP A 386 -6.94 30.11 -20.60
N LYS A 387 -6.70 29.68 -21.80
CA LYS A 387 -5.36 29.45 -22.35
C LYS A 387 -5.11 30.57 -23.35
N TRP A 388 -4.35 31.57 -22.92
CA TRP A 388 -4.07 32.80 -23.66
C TRP A 388 -2.66 32.74 -24.32
N ASN A 389 -2.63 32.75 -25.62
CA ASN A 389 -1.38 32.96 -26.40
C ASN A 389 -1.11 34.48 -26.46
N VAL A 390 -0.41 34.99 -25.41
CA VAL A 390 -0.08 36.43 -25.29
C VAL A 390 0.67 36.92 -26.55
N ASN A 391 1.60 36.09 -26.99
CA ASN A 391 2.28 36.22 -28.25
C ASN A 391 2.73 34.86 -28.78
N ARG A 392 3.48 34.80 -29.88
CA ARG A 392 3.96 33.53 -30.50
C ARG A 392 4.83 32.69 -29.54
N ASN A 393 5.52 33.36 -28.62
CA ASN A 393 6.53 32.73 -27.77
C ASN A 393 6.06 32.55 -26.31
N PHE A 394 5.00 33.27 -25.89
CA PHE A 394 4.54 33.25 -24.51
C PHE A 394 3.07 32.86 -24.42
N GLN A 395 2.79 31.81 -23.66
CA GLN A 395 1.46 31.29 -23.37
C GLN A 395 1.20 31.33 -21.87
N LEU A 396 0.06 31.85 -21.48
CA LEU A 396 -0.45 31.88 -20.11
C LEU A 396 -1.71 31.00 -20.03
N THR A 397 -1.81 30.18 -19.00
CA THR A 397 -3.02 29.41 -18.72
C THR A 397 -3.45 29.73 -17.29
N TYR A 398 -4.66 30.19 -17.11
CA TYR A 398 -5.21 30.47 -15.79
C TYR A 398 -6.65 30.02 -15.69
N GLY A 399 -7.03 29.58 -14.52
CA GLY A 399 -8.37 29.06 -14.31
C GLY A 399 -8.69 28.80 -12.85
N MET A 400 -9.93 28.48 -12.61
CA MET A 400 -10.45 28.18 -11.29
C MET A 400 -11.37 26.98 -11.36
N ARG A 401 -11.25 26.12 -10.34
CA ARG A 401 -12.12 24.98 -10.16
C ARG A 401 -12.77 25.03 -8.78
N PHE A 402 -14.01 24.62 -8.72
CA PHE A 402 -14.82 24.51 -7.53
C PHE A 402 -15.31 23.08 -7.42
N ASP A 403 -14.96 22.39 -6.33
CA ASP A 403 -15.43 21.04 -6.04
C ASP A 403 -16.24 21.03 -4.74
N ILE A 404 -17.39 20.37 -4.75
CA ILE A 404 -18.29 20.24 -3.62
C ILE A 404 -18.52 18.73 -3.39
N PRO A 405 -17.87 18.11 -2.38
CA PRO A 405 -18.21 16.75 -1.98
C PRO A 405 -19.61 16.71 -1.36
N LEU A 406 -20.36 15.69 -1.70
CA LEU A 406 -21.73 15.45 -1.23
C LEU A 406 -21.79 14.14 -0.47
N PHE A 407 -22.50 14.12 0.65
CA PHE A 407 -22.71 12.90 1.44
C PHE A 407 -24.20 12.71 1.63
N PHE A 408 -24.72 11.54 1.24
CA PHE A 408 -26.18 11.30 1.23
C PHE A 408 -26.63 10.61 2.51
N ASP A 409 -25.80 9.76 3.08
CA ASP A 409 -26.11 8.93 4.24
C ASP A 409 -25.55 9.51 5.54
N THR A 410 -26.12 9.08 6.65
CA THR A 410 -25.71 9.45 8.01
C THR A 410 -25.39 8.17 8.77
N PRO A 411 -24.22 8.06 9.43
CA PRO A 411 -23.92 6.90 10.27
C PRO A 411 -24.89 6.77 11.44
N THR A 412 -25.02 5.55 11.98
CA THR A 412 -25.95 5.25 13.07
C THR A 412 -25.58 5.97 14.37
N GLU A 413 -26.59 6.47 15.07
CA GLU A 413 -26.43 7.11 16.36
C GLU A 413 -26.03 6.11 17.46
N ASN A 414 -25.01 6.46 18.23
CA ASN A 414 -24.69 5.89 19.52
C ASN A 414 -24.89 6.98 20.59
N ALA A 415 -26.09 7.04 21.17
CA ALA A 415 -26.43 8.08 22.13
C ALA A 415 -25.52 8.06 23.37
N PRO A 416 -25.18 6.92 23.99
CA PRO A 416 -24.21 6.87 25.08
C PRO A 416 -22.83 7.44 24.73
N PHE A 417 -22.35 7.23 23.50
CA PHE A 417 -21.10 7.84 23.05
C PHE A 417 -21.25 9.35 22.87
N ASN A 418 -22.34 9.82 22.26
CA ASN A 418 -22.56 11.24 22.03
C ASN A 418 -22.62 12.02 23.36
N GLU A 419 -23.25 11.44 24.39
CA GLU A 419 -23.32 11.98 25.76
C GLU A 419 -21.94 12.00 26.41
N TRP A 420 -21.19 10.89 26.35
CA TRP A 420 -19.82 10.81 26.85
C TRP A 420 -18.91 11.86 26.20
N ALA A 421 -18.97 11.98 24.88
CA ALA A 421 -18.17 12.96 24.14
C ALA A 421 -18.46 14.40 24.60
N ALA A 422 -19.74 14.77 24.70
CA ALA A 422 -20.16 16.07 25.16
C ALA A 422 -19.73 16.34 26.62
N ALA A 423 -19.88 15.37 27.53
CA ALA A 423 -19.46 15.48 28.92
C ALA A 423 -17.94 15.65 29.08
N ASN A 424 -17.14 15.17 28.12
CA ASN A 424 -15.68 15.31 28.07
C ASN A 424 -15.21 16.50 27.21
N GLY A 425 -16.11 17.38 26.79
CA GLY A 425 -15.78 18.60 26.04
C GLY A 425 -15.49 18.37 24.54
N TYR A 426 -15.87 17.22 23.99
CA TYR A 426 -15.70 16.93 22.55
C TYR A 426 -17.00 17.24 21.79
N ASP A 427 -16.93 18.03 20.74
CA ASP A 427 -18.01 18.20 19.77
C ASP A 427 -17.95 17.08 18.71
N LEU A 428 -18.19 15.85 19.15
CA LEU A 428 -18.17 14.64 18.32
C LEU A 428 -19.49 13.87 18.47
N LYS A 429 -19.97 13.30 17.36
CA LYS A 429 -21.17 12.48 17.32
C LYS A 429 -20.99 11.36 16.28
N THR A 430 -21.44 10.15 16.60
CA THR A 430 -21.43 9.05 15.62
C THR A 430 -22.37 9.34 14.46
N ASN A 431 -23.53 9.90 14.70
CA ASN A 431 -24.56 10.25 13.71
C ASN A 431 -24.32 11.61 13.04
N ARG A 432 -23.08 12.10 13.02
CA ARG A 432 -22.77 13.33 12.30
C ARG A 432 -22.64 13.02 10.80
N LYS A 433 -23.46 13.69 9.99
CA LYS A 433 -23.29 13.72 8.54
C LYS A 433 -22.09 14.61 8.21
N LEU A 434 -21.21 14.16 7.33
CA LEU A 434 -20.07 14.97 6.90
C LEU A 434 -20.57 16.19 6.10
N ALA A 435 -20.05 17.37 6.43
CA ALA A 435 -20.49 18.61 5.79
C ALA A 435 -19.93 18.74 4.37
N SER A 436 -20.79 19.09 3.44
CA SER A 436 -20.41 19.46 2.08
C SER A 436 -19.71 20.81 2.10
N LYS A 437 -18.39 20.85 1.96
CA LYS A 437 -17.59 22.08 1.98
C LYS A 437 -17.06 22.39 0.59
N LEU A 438 -17.23 23.63 0.16
CA LEU A 438 -16.68 24.13 -1.09
C LEU A 438 -15.15 24.11 -1.05
N MET A 439 -14.56 23.41 -2.01
CA MET A 439 -13.10 23.31 -2.21
C MET A 439 -12.72 24.13 -3.44
N VAL A 440 -11.96 25.19 -3.23
CA VAL A 440 -11.55 26.11 -4.31
C VAL A 440 -10.13 25.80 -4.76
N SER A 441 -9.92 25.67 -6.06
CA SER A 441 -8.66 25.26 -6.68
C SER A 441 -8.26 26.21 -7.82
N PRO A 442 -7.72 27.40 -7.51
CA PRO A 442 -7.15 28.29 -8.51
C PRO A 442 -5.87 27.70 -9.09
N ARG A 443 -5.63 27.91 -10.37
CA ARG A 443 -4.42 27.45 -11.09
C ARG A 443 -3.94 28.48 -12.07
N LEU A 444 -2.62 28.61 -12.15
CA LEU A 444 -1.88 29.47 -13.08
C LEU A 444 -0.70 28.68 -13.63
N GLY A 445 -0.57 28.66 -14.94
CA GLY A 445 0.58 28.06 -15.61
C GLY A 445 1.07 28.96 -16.74
N PHE A 446 2.34 28.85 -17.08
CA PHE A 446 2.93 29.56 -18.22
C PHE A 446 3.92 28.69 -18.99
N ARG A 447 4.11 29.01 -20.24
CA ARG A 447 5.14 28.46 -21.10
C ARG A 447 5.75 29.61 -21.94
N TRP A 448 7.06 29.80 -21.85
CA TRP A 448 7.81 30.82 -22.54
C TRP A 448 8.94 30.21 -23.35
N ASP A 449 8.88 30.34 -24.66
CA ASP A 449 9.95 30.06 -25.58
C ASP A 449 10.82 31.34 -25.70
N ILE A 450 11.91 31.38 -24.93
CA ILE A 450 12.71 32.59 -24.72
C ILE A 450 13.31 33.10 -26.04
N ALA A 451 13.82 32.19 -26.84
CA ALA A 451 14.46 32.52 -28.13
C ALA A 451 13.51 32.46 -29.33
N GLY A 452 12.32 31.87 -29.19
CA GLY A 452 11.35 31.66 -30.25
C GLY A 452 11.66 30.50 -31.19
N ASP A 453 12.68 29.71 -30.92
CA ASP A 453 13.13 28.57 -31.70
C ASP A 453 13.02 27.23 -30.99
N LYS A 454 12.35 27.22 -29.84
CA LYS A 454 12.11 26.08 -28.94
C LYS A 454 13.36 25.48 -28.28
N ARG A 455 14.53 26.10 -28.40
CA ARG A 455 15.76 25.64 -27.75
C ARG A 455 15.83 25.98 -26.26
N TYR A 456 15.14 27.06 -25.85
CA TYR A 456 15.11 27.51 -24.43
C TYR A 456 13.67 27.75 -24.01
N ILE A 457 13.10 26.80 -23.31
CA ILE A 457 11.70 26.87 -22.86
C ILE A 457 11.66 26.95 -21.33
N LEU A 458 11.21 28.09 -20.82
CA LEU A 458 10.87 28.23 -19.41
C LEU A 458 9.37 27.96 -19.23
N ARG A 459 9.03 27.04 -18.33
CA ARG A 459 7.64 26.66 -18.02
C ARG A 459 7.45 26.54 -16.53
N GLY A 460 6.24 26.76 -16.07
CA GLY A 460 5.93 26.62 -14.67
C GLY A 460 4.53 27.02 -14.33
N GLY A 461 4.25 27.05 -13.05
CA GLY A 461 2.93 27.42 -12.56
C GLY A 461 2.79 27.28 -11.06
N ALA A 462 1.67 27.78 -10.56
CA ALA A 462 1.24 27.65 -9.19
C ALA A 462 -0.24 27.28 -9.14
N GLY A 463 -0.66 26.52 -8.14
CA GLY A 463 -2.08 26.18 -7.99
C GLY A 463 -2.41 25.41 -6.72
N ILE A 464 -3.68 25.36 -6.43
CA ILE A 464 -4.24 24.50 -5.39
C ILE A 464 -4.87 23.28 -6.05
N PHE A 465 -4.57 22.11 -5.51
CA PHE A 465 -5.05 20.83 -5.99
C PHE A 465 -5.84 20.15 -4.88
N THR A 466 -7.07 19.76 -5.19
CA THR A 466 -7.95 19.02 -4.30
C THR A 466 -7.91 17.55 -4.69
N GLY A 467 -7.53 16.69 -3.73
CA GLY A 467 -7.49 15.25 -3.87
C GLY A 467 -8.74 14.60 -3.30
N ARG A 468 -8.96 13.34 -3.70
CA ARG A 468 -9.92 12.46 -3.03
C ARG A 468 -9.24 11.77 -1.86
N ILE A 469 -10.01 11.50 -0.82
CA ILE A 469 -9.59 10.55 0.21
C ILE A 469 -10.10 9.15 -0.17
N PRO A 470 -9.44 8.08 0.25
CA PRO A 470 -10.00 6.73 0.13
C PRO A 470 -11.34 6.65 0.87
N PHE A 471 -12.43 6.35 0.18
CA PHE A 471 -13.76 6.32 0.81
C PHE A 471 -13.92 5.21 1.84
N VAL A 472 -13.06 4.19 1.81
CA VAL A 472 -12.95 3.18 2.88
C VAL A 472 -12.64 3.81 4.25
N TRP A 473 -11.98 4.97 4.29
CA TRP A 473 -11.75 5.70 5.56
C TRP A 473 -13.04 6.29 6.13
N LEU A 474 -13.94 6.74 5.26
CA LEU A 474 -15.29 7.17 5.68
C LEU A 474 -16.15 5.98 6.05
N SER A 475 -16.03 4.85 5.33
CA SER A 475 -16.72 3.59 5.64
C SER A 475 -16.48 3.14 7.08
N ASN A 476 -15.27 3.35 7.63
CA ASN A 476 -15.01 3.03 9.05
C ASN A 476 -15.97 3.74 10.02
N ASN A 477 -16.44 4.95 9.69
CA ASN A 477 -17.36 5.70 10.53
C ASN A 477 -18.80 5.16 10.44
N PHE A 478 -19.16 4.49 9.36
CA PHE A 478 -20.43 3.79 9.22
C PHE A 478 -20.42 2.41 9.87
N THR A 479 -19.29 1.71 9.81
CA THR A 479 -19.12 0.37 10.38
C THR A 479 -18.95 0.41 11.91
N ASN A 480 -18.09 1.34 12.41
CA ASN A 480 -17.66 1.36 13.81
C ASN A 480 -18.36 2.48 14.59
N THR A 481 -19.68 2.42 14.68
CA THR A 481 -20.49 3.31 15.53
C THR A 481 -20.66 2.75 16.96
N GLY A 482 -20.28 1.48 17.17
CA GLY A 482 -20.51 0.74 18.42
C GLY A 482 -21.95 0.19 18.57
N VAL A 483 -22.77 0.27 17.51
CA VAL A 483 -24.18 -0.19 17.52
C VAL A 483 -24.36 -1.42 16.63
N GLN A 484 -23.87 -1.36 15.36
CA GLN A 484 -24.05 -2.46 14.40
C GLN A 484 -23.06 -3.60 14.59
N MET A 485 -21.90 -3.31 15.19
CA MET A 485 -20.83 -4.28 15.41
C MET A 485 -20.59 -4.47 16.90
N GLU A 486 -20.46 -5.73 17.30
CA GLU A 486 -20.00 -6.12 18.62
C GLU A 486 -18.59 -6.70 18.52
N SER A 487 -17.68 -6.25 19.37
CA SER A 487 -16.35 -6.80 19.50
C SER A 487 -15.98 -7.05 20.95
N TYR A 488 -15.30 -8.16 21.18
CA TYR A 488 -14.90 -8.62 22.50
C TYR A 488 -13.40 -8.81 22.53
N TYR A 489 -12.77 -8.31 23.58
CA TYR A 489 -11.34 -8.47 23.82
C TYR A 489 -11.12 -8.81 25.29
N VAL A 490 -10.45 -9.90 25.57
CA VAL A 490 -10.06 -10.27 26.92
C VAL A 490 -8.61 -10.75 26.94
N LYS A 491 -7.95 -10.51 28.08
CA LYS A 491 -6.54 -10.85 28.27
C LYS A 491 -6.34 -11.67 29.55
N ASN A 492 -5.66 -12.83 29.44
CA ASN A 492 -5.32 -13.71 30.53
C ASN A 492 -6.53 -13.98 31.49
N ASN A 493 -7.69 -14.24 30.92
CA ASN A 493 -8.91 -14.44 31.70
C ASN A 493 -9.12 -15.93 32.00
N LYS A 494 -9.38 -16.25 33.27
CA LYS A 494 -9.56 -17.62 33.74
C LYS A 494 -10.76 -18.38 33.14
N ASP A 495 -11.77 -17.62 32.70
CA ASP A 495 -13.04 -18.16 32.19
C ASP A 495 -13.02 -18.32 30.63
N VAL A 496 -11.92 -18.00 29.97
CA VAL A 496 -11.78 -18.22 28.51
C VAL A 496 -11.45 -19.69 28.25
N SER A 497 -12.20 -20.29 27.32
CA SER A 497 -11.94 -21.63 26.80
C SER A 497 -11.55 -21.57 25.33
N LEU A 498 -10.65 -22.44 24.86
CA LEU A 498 -10.33 -22.62 23.46
C LEU A 498 -11.48 -23.36 22.77
N ILE A 499 -12.42 -22.58 22.20
CA ILE A 499 -13.56 -23.09 21.44
C ILE A 499 -13.15 -23.17 19.98
N LEU A 500 -13.15 -24.37 19.41
CA LEU A 500 -12.72 -24.61 18.02
C LEU A 500 -13.89 -24.62 17.02
N ASP A 501 -15.13 -24.62 17.51
CA ASP A 501 -16.32 -24.43 16.67
C ASP A 501 -16.48 -22.93 16.32
N PRO A 502 -16.42 -22.56 15.05
CA PRO A 502 -16.59 -21.16 14.62
C PRO A 502 -17.98 -20.60 14.93
N ASN A 503 -19.00 -21.46 15.09
CA ASN A 503 -20.39 -21.07 15.38
C ASN A 503 -20.67 -20.90 16.87
N ARG A 504 -19.77 -21.33 17.76
CA ARG A 504 -19.92 -21.27 19.21
C ARG A 504 -19.07 -20.22 19.91
N GLN A 505 -18.48 -19.32 19.18
CA GLN A 505 -17.58 -18.28 19.73
C GLN A 505 -18.29 -17.33 20.70
N SER A 506 -19.59 -17.12 20.52
CA SER A 506 -20.42 -16.33 21.45
C SER A 506 -20.43 -16.88 22.88
N GLU A 507 -20.21 -18.18 23.11
CA GLU A 507 -20.17 -18.77 24.45
C GLU A 507 -19.08 -18.15 25.33
N ASN A 508 -17.88 -17.91 24.79
CA ASN A 508 -16.85 -17.18 25.52
C ASN A 508 -17.29 -15.73 25.82
N ALA A 509 -17.93 -15.05 24.89
CA ALA A 509 -18.36 -13.66 25.05
C ALA A 509 -19.47 -13.55 26.14
N GLU A 510 -20.42 -14.46 26.16
CA GLU A 510 -21.52 -14.50 27.12
C GLU A 510 -21.03 -14.88 28.52
N ASN A 511 -20.17 -15.90 28.66
CA ASN A 511 -19.60 -16.34 29.93
C ASN A 511 -18.73 -15.27 30.58
N LEU A 512 -18.06 -14.45 29.80
CA LEU A 512 -17.16 -13.41 30.29
C LEU A 512 -17.90 -12.19 30.83
N LYS A 513 -19.23 -12.07 30.60
CA LYS A 513 -20.00 -10.84 30.83
C LYS A 513 -19.23 -9.60 30.35
N ALA A 514 -18.51 -9.79 29.22
CA ALA A 514 -17.64 -8.76 28.69
C ALA A 514 -18.52 -7.61 28.24
N ASP A 515 -18.42 -6.48 28.90
CA ASP A 515 -18.85 -5.23 28.33
C ASP A 515 -18.14 -5.11 26.98
N GLY A 516 -18.92 -5.14 25.90
CA GLY A 516 -18.37 -5.19 24.57
C GLY A 516 -17.32 -4.09 24.38
N ASN A 517 -16.16 -4.46 23.86
CA ASN A 517 -15.11 -3.50 23.52
C ASN A 517 -15.53 -2.75 22.26
N GLN A 518 -16.25 -1.64 22.45
CA GLN A 518 -16.68 -0.83 21.31
C GLN A 518 -15.50 -0.02 20.74
N VAL A 519 -15.30 -0.15 19.45
CA VAL A 519 -14.45 0.74 18.67
C VAL A 519 -15.36 1.77 18.00
N ILE A 520 -15.10 3.03 18.29
CA ILE A 520 -15.85 4.16 17.73
C ILE A 520 -14.99 4.89 16.73
N ASN A 521 -15.52 5.11 15.52
CA ASN A 521 -14.90 5.95 14.52
C ASN A 521 -15.81 7.14 14.22
N VAL A 522 -15.24 8.33 14.30
CA VAL A 522 -15.93 9.60 14.04
C VAL A 522 -15.03 10.53 13.26
N PHE A 523 -15.59 11.54 12.61
CA PHE A 523 -14.83 12.62 11.99
C PHE A 523 -15.10 13.96 12.66
N ASP A 524 -14.10 14.82 12.58
CA ASP A 524 -14.23 16.21 13.01
C ASP A 524 -15.31 16.91 12.17
N LYS A 525 -16.07 17.82 12.80
CA LYS A 525 -17.11 18.62 12.11
C LYS A 525 -16.55 19.47 10.97
N ASP A 526 -15.28 19.85 11.08
CA ASP A 526 -14.60 20.71 10.12
C ASP A 526 -13.75 19.95 9.13
N PHE A 527 -13.86 18.64 9.09
CA PHE A 527 -13.12 17.76 8.18
C PHE A 527 -13.31 18.19 6.72
N LYS A 528 -12.20 18.24 5.96
CA LYS A 528 -12.13 18.57 4.53
C LYS A 528 -11.31 17.52 3.78
N PHE A 529 -11.55 17.40 2.49
CA PHE A 529 -10.70 16.62 1.61
C PHE A 529 -9.28 17.19 1.53
N ALA A 530 -8.33 16.34 1.15
CA ALA A 530 -6.94 16.74 1.04
C ALA A 530 -6.76 17.86 0.02
N GLN A 531 -5.97 18.88 0.37
CA GLN A 531 -5.57 19.96 -0.54
C GLN A 531 -4.11 20.29 -0.36
N ASN A 532 -3.42 20.48 -1.49
CA ASN A 532 -2.04 20.94 -1.54
C ASN A 532 -1.92 22.19 -2.43
N PHE A 533 -1.16 23.17 -1.98
CA PHE A 533 -0.61 24.21 -2.84
C PHE A 533 0.65 23.66 -3.52
N ARG A 534 0.77 23.83 -4.83
CA ARG A 534 1.95 23.41 -5.60
C ARG A 534 2.51 24.54 -6.42
N LEU A 535 3.83 24.59 -6.47
CA LEU A 535 4.64 25.44 -7.33
C LEU A 535 5.55 24.54 -8.17
N ASN A 536 5.62 24.80 -9.47
CA ASN A 536 6.50 24.10 -10.40
C ASN A 536 7.25 25.15 -11.24
N LEU A 537 8.53 24.91 -11.47
CA LEU A 537 9.36 25.65 -12.42
C LEU A 537 10.23 24.65 -13.19
N GLY A 538 10.11 24.65 -14.51
CA GLY A 538 10.87 23.79 -15.41
C GLY A 538 11.59 24.62 -16.46
N PHE A 539 12.80 24.21 -16.80
CA PHE A 539 13.61 24.79 -17.87
C PHE A 539 14.12 23.70 -18.79
N ASP A 540 13.63 23.70 -20.00
CA ASP A 540 14.09 22.82 -21.09
C ASP A 540 15.04 23.58 -21.97
N PHE A 541 16.26 23.06 -22.19
CA PHE A 541 17.29 23.74 -22.99
C PHE A 541 18.19 22.76 -23.72
N GLU A 542 18.71 23.20 -24.86
CA GLU A 542 19.72 22.48 -25.63
C GLU A 542 21.11 23.09 -25.39
N ALA A 543 22.03 22.25 -24.90
CA ALA A 543 23.44 22.63 -24.76
C ALA A 543 24.34 21.45 -25.08
N LEU A 544 25.44 21.69 -25.81
CA LEU A 544 26.40 20.67 -26.24
C LEU A 544 25.79 19.57 -27.13
N GLY A 545 24.71 19.88 -27.82
CA GLY A 545 23.93 18.90 -28.59
C GLY A 545 23.24 17.86 -27.74
N ILE A 546 22.92 18.19 -26.49
CA ILE A 546 22.16 17.39 -25.51
C ILE A 546 20.93 18.19 -25.11
N ASN A 547 19.78 17.54 -25.03
CA ASN A 547 18.56 18.11 -24.50
C ASN A 547 18.53 17.95 -22.97
N TRP A 548 18.46 19.07 -22.29
CA TRP A 548 18.39 19.12 -20.82
C TRP A 548 17.01 19.55 -20.34
N THR A 549 16.57 18.96 -19.26
CA THR A 549 15.40 19.40 -18.51
C THR A 549 15.79 19.55 -17.03
N ALA A 550 15.72 20.77 -16.51
CA ALA A 550 15.85 21.04 -15.07
C ALA A 550 14.47 21.39 -14.52
N GLU A 551 14.07 20.79 -13.41
CA GLU A 551 12.76 21.01 -12.83
C GLU A 551 12.83 21.10 -11.30
N ALA A 552 12.07 22.05 -10.74
CA ALA A 552 11.88 22.23 -9.31
C ALA A 552 10.38 22.21 -8.99
N ILE A 553 9.99 21.40 -8.05
CA ILE A 553 8.59 21.29 -7.57
C ILE A 553 8.58 21.50 -6.06
N TYR A 554 7.69 22.37 -5.60
CA TYR A 554 7.38 22.55 -4.19
C TYR A 554 5.89 22.27 -3.96
N SER A 555 5.57 21.51 -2.93
CA SER A 555 4.21 21.22 -2.53
C SER A 555 4.05 21.49 -1.03
N LYS A 556 3.08 22.30 -0.67
CA LYS A 556 2.69 22.62 0.72
C LYS A 556 1.33 22.01 1.00
N THR A 557 1.23 21.24 2.07
CA THR A 557 -0.04 20.75 2.60
C THR A 557 -0.90 21.88 3.10
N LEU A 558 -2.13 22.00 2.63
CA LEU A 558 -3.18 22.87 3.12
C LEU A 558 -4.15 22.10 4.02
N ASN A 559 -4.57 20.93 3.56
CA ASN A 559 -5.35 19.96 4.32
C ASN A 559 -4.82 18.56 4.00
N ASP A 560 -4.48 17.81 5.03
CA ASP A 560 -4.16 16.39 4.95
C ASP A 560 -4.85 15.66 6.09
N VAL A 561 -4.87 14.35 6.03
CA VAL A 561 -5.61 13.50 6.95
C VAL A 561 -4.68 12.91 8.00
N TYR A 562 -5.09 12.94 9.26
CA TYR A 562 -4.47 12.20 10.34
C TYR A 562 -5.52 11.70 11.34
N TYR A 563 -5.14 10.77 12.20
CA TYR A 563 -6.02 10.14 13.17
C TYR A 563 -5.58 10.45 14.60
N GLN A 564 -6.57 10.60 15.48
CA GLN A 564 -6.37 10.64 16.92
C GLN A 564 -7.15 9.51 17.59
N ASN A 565 -6.63 8.96 18.69
CA ASN A 565 -7.37 8.05 19.56
C ASN A 565 -7.66 8.76 20.89
N ILE A 566 -8.84 9.36 21.04
CA ILE A 566 -9.24 10.12 22.22
C ILE A 566 -9.74 9.25 23.39
N ALA A 567 -9.75 7.91 23.23
CA ALA A 567 -9.94 7.01 24.36
C ALA A 567 -8.76 7.06 25.34
N TYR A 568 -7.63 7.62 24.92
CA TYR A 568 -6.44 7.84 25.73
C TYR A 568 -6.12 9.34 25.79
N LYS A 569 -5.70 9.80 26.97
CA LYS A 569 -5.24 11.17 27.23
C LYS A 569 -3.91 11.12 27.97
N GLU A 570 -3.17 12.22 27.93
CA GLU A 570 -1.96 12.35 28.74
C GLU A 570 -2.30 12.28 30.23
N SER A 571 -1.53 11.49 30.99
CA SER A 571 -1.73 11.30 32.42
C SER A 571 -1.16 12.43 33.25
N GLY A 572 -0.41 13.38 32.66
CA GLY A 572 0.36 14.40 33.34
C GLY A 572 1.67 13.86 33.93
N LYS A 573 2.02 12.61 33.69
CA LYS A 573 3.28 11.99 34.09
C LYS A 573 4.11 11.65 32.88
N THR A 574 5.41 11.54 33.09
CA THR A 574 6.39 11.10 32.07
C THR A 574 6.91 9.70 32.37
N LEU A 575 7.58 9.09 31.40
CA LEU A 575 8.29 7.83 31.63
C LEU A 575 9.40 8.01 32.66
N ALA A 576 10.05 9.18 32.70
CA ALA A 576 11.02 9.52 33.73
C ALA A 576 10.44 9.45 35.16
N ASP A 577 9.20 9.92 35.35
CA ASP A 577 8.50 9.83 36.64
C ASP A 577 8.22 8.38 37.06
N GLN A 578 8.01 7.50 36.09
CA GLN A 578 7.71 6.09 36.33
C GLN A 578 8.98 5.24 36.55
N THR A 579 10.03 5.51 35.81
CA THR A 579 11.24 4.66 35.77
C THR A 579 12.40 5.22 36.58
N GLY A 580 12.38 6.51 36.92
CA GLY A 580 13.51 7.25 37.50
C GLY A 580 14.60 7.58 36.48
N LEU A 581 14.40 7.27 35.21
CA LEU A 581 15.34 7.57 34.13
C LEU A 581 15.07 8.96 33.54
N ALA A 582 15.74 9.97 34.08
CA ALA A 582 15.43 11.40 33.87
C ALA A 582 15.53 11.87 32.40
N TRP A 583 16.16 11.11 31.53
CA TRP A 583 16.38 11.48 30.12
C TRP A 583 15.24 11.11 29.18
N ASP A 584 14.36 10.15 29.54
CA ASP A 584 13.19 9.80 28.71
C ASP A 584 11.93 10.48 29.27
N ASP A 585 11.73 11.72 28.82
CA ASP A 585 10.65 12.62 29.25
C ASP A 585 9.35 12.45 28.44
N ARG A 586 9.20 11.33 27.69
CA ARG A 586 7.96 11.08 26.93
C ARG A 586 6.75 11.05 27.87
N PRO A 587 5.63 11.67 27.46
CA PRO A 587 4.40 11.65 28.27
C PRO A 587 3.83 10.22 28.33
N LEU A 588 3.30 9.89 29.49
CA LEU A 588 2.51 8.67 29.68
C LEU A 588 1.04 8.94 29.46
N TYR A 589 0.37 7.96 28.90
CA TYR A 589 -1.06 8.01 28.61
C TYR A 589 -1.86 7.18 29.60
N GLU A 590 -3.08 7.58 29.84
CA GLU A 590 -4.08 6.85 30.60
C GLU A 590 -5.40 6.79 29.84
N ARG A 591 -6.22 5.80 30.15
CA ARG A 591 -7.50 5.62 29.47
C ARG A 591 -8.51 6.67 29.93
N ALA A 592 -8.87 7.63 29.06
CA ALA A 592 -9.88 8.66 29.29
C ALA A 592 -11.30 8.06 29.30
N SER A 593 -11.54 6.98 28.57
CA SER A 593 -12.82 6.28 28.47
C SER A 593 -13.01 5.19 29.52
N LYS A 594 -12.25 5.23 30.64
CA LYS A 594 -12.37 4.24 31.72
C LYS A 594 -13.79 4.19 32.27
N GLY A 595 -14.33 2.99 32.50
CA GLY A 595 -15.69 2.77 33.00
C GLY A 595 -16.77 2.87 31.91
N THR A 596 -16.40 3.02 30.64
CA THR A 596 -17.29 2.97 29.48
C THR A 596 -16.97 1.77 28.61
N PRO A 597 -17.88 1.35 27.71
CA PRO A 597 -17.60 0.29 26.73
C PRO A 597 -16.68 0.76 25.60
N PHE A 598 -16.32 2.04 25.50
CA PHE A 598 -15.54 2.62 24.40
C PHE A 598 -14.06 2.33 24.58
N ASN A 599 -13.56 1.29 23.97
CA ASN A 599 -12.17 0.85 24.12
C ASN A 599 -11.20 1.71 23.30
N ASN A 600 -11.58 2.05 22.09
CA ASN A 600 -10.85 2.95 21.21
C ASN A 600 -11.82 3.92 20.53
N ILE A 601 -11.41 5.17 20.38
CA ILE A 601 -12.21 6.23 19.77
C ILE A 601 -11.32 6.96 18.76
N TYR A 602 -11.43 6.55 17.49
CA TYR A 602 -10.63 7.14 16.41
C TYR A 602 -11.35 8.32 15.78
N VAL A 603 -10.68 9.47 15.78
CA VAL A 603 -11.20 10.71 15.18
C VAL A 603 -10.39 11.02 13.93
N LEU A 604 -11.07 11.09 12.79
CA LEU A 604 -10.50 11.54 11.53
C LEU A 604 -10.44 13.08 11.50
N ARG A 605 -9.24 13.64 11.36
CA ARG A 605 -8.98 15.08 11.41
C ARG A 605 -8.12 15.57 10.25
N ASN A 606 -8.04 16.88 10.09
CA ASN A 606 -7.13 17.53 9.14
C ASN A 606 -5.92 18.18 9.84
N THR A 607 -4.84 18.27 9.07
CA THR A 607 -3.63 19.02 9.38
C THR A 607 -3.17 19.84 8.19
N SER A 608 -2.60 21.01 8.44
CA SER A 608 -1.91 21.84 7.43
C SER A 608 -0.39 21.69 7.48
N LYS A 609 0.11 20.81 8.35
CA LYS A 609 1.55 20.54 8.50
C LYS A 609 1.99 19.52 7.44
N GLY A 610 3.01 19.87 6.69
CA GLY A 610 3.59 19.02 5.68
C GLY A 610 4.08 19.81 4.48
N TYR A 611 5.12 19.29 3.83
CA TYR A 611 5.63 19.82 2.56
C TYR A 611 6.51 18.80 1.86
N THR A 612 6.61 18.95 0.56
CA THR A 612 7.54 18.18 -0.28
C THR A 612 8.20 19.13 -1.26
N TYR A 613 9.49 18.98 -1.48
CA TYR A 613 10.17 19.57 -2.65
C TYR A 613 10.96 18.49 -3.38
N ASN A 614 10.99 18.65 -4.70
CA ASN A 614 11.73 17.80 -5.61
C ASN A 614 12.54 18.68 -6.56
N LEU A 615 13.79 18.31 -6.76
CA LEU A 615 14.69 18.94 -7.74
C LEU A 615 15.16 17.84 -8.68
N SER A 616 15.02 18.04 -9.98
CA SER A 616 15.47 17.05 -10.96
C SER A 616 16.22 17.67 -12.13
N LEU A 617 17.17 16.91 -12.65
CA LEU A 617 17.91 17.22 -13.85
C LEU A 617 17.92 15.97 -14.74
N LYS A 618 17.52 16.17 -16.02
CA LYS A 618 17.53 15.12 -17.04
C LYS A 618 18.33 15.57 -18.24
N ALA A 619 19.08 14.64 -18.82
CA ALA A 619 19.83 14.81 -20.06
C ALA A 619 19.43 13.72 -21.05
N GLU A 620 19.15 14.08 -22.29
CA GLU A 620 18.78 13.15 -23.37
C GLU A 620 19.56 13.48 -24.65
N LYS A 621 20.07 12.45 -25.31
CA LYS A 621 20.74 12.60 -26.59
C LYS A 621 20.39 11.44 -27.51
N HIS A 622 19.92 11.81 -28.68
CA HIS A 622 19.76 10.90 -29.82
C HIS A 622 20.90 11.06 -30.78
N PHE A 623 21.51 9.95 -31.19
CA PHE A 623 22.57 9.93 -32.23
C PHE A 623 22.00 9.32 -33.49
N ASN A 624 22.36 9.93 -34.62
CA ASN A 624 21.87 9.52 -35.95
C ASN A 624 22.24 8.08 -36.35
N PHE A 625 23.23 7.48 -35.68
CA PHE A 625 23.59 6.07 -35.88
C PHE A 625 22.75 5.06 -35.07
N GLY A 626 21.70 5.53 -34.43
CA GLY A 626 20.73 4.66 -33.73
C GLY A 626 20.96 4.47 -32.22
N LEU A 627 21.85 5.28 -31.59
CA LEU A 627 22.05 5.25 -30.13
C LEU A 627 21.24 6.35 -29.45
N ASP A 628 20.43 5.97 -28.49
CA ASP A 628 19.66 6.84 -27.60
C ASP A 628 20.23 6.75 -26.18
N LEU A 629 20.60 7.89 -25.61
CA LEU A 629 21.08 8.01 -24.24
C LEU A 629 20.17 8.89 -23.43
N MET A 630 19.88 8.47 -22.20
CA MET A 630 19.18 9.27 -21.19
C MET A 630 19.86 9.09 -19.84
N ALA A 631 19.99 10.17 -19.09
CA ALA A 631 20.38 10.16 -17.70
C ALA A 631 19.55 11.17 -16.90
N SER A 632 19.15 10.83 -15.70
CA SER A 632 18.43 11.73 -14.81
C SER A 632 18.82 11.52 -13.35
N TYR A 633 18.83 12.62 -12.62
CA TYR A 633 18.97 12.64 -11.18
C TYR A 633 17.83 13.42 -10.55
N SER A 634 17.30 12.92 -9.46
CA SER A 634 16.23 13.58 -8.70
C SER A 634 16.56 13.56 -7.21
N PHE A 635 16.41 14.71 -6.58
CA PHE A 635 16.48 14.87 -5.13
C PHE A 635 15.11 15.22 -4.57
N THR A 636 14.67 14.47 -3.54
CA THR A 636 13.35 14.66 -2.91
C THR A 636 13.48 14.80 -1.41
N LYS A 637 12.74 15.74 -0.83
CA LYS A 637 12.53 15.85 0.61
C LYS A 637 11.03 15.97 0.88
N SER A 638 10.49 15.02 1.63
CA SER A 638 9.06 14.98 1.98
C SER A 638 8.90 14.86 3.49
N LYS A 639 8.09 15.75 4.08
CA LYS A 639 7.73 15.74 5.50
C LYS A 639 6.21 15.82 5.68
N GLY A 640 5.70 15.11 6.70
CA GLY A 640 4.28 15.09 7.07
C GLY A 640 4.08 14.71 8.54
N MET A 641 2.84 14.75 9.00
CA MET A 641 2.48 14.31 10.35
C MET A 641 2.29 12.80 10.46
N GLY A 642 1.99 12.14 9.35
CA GLY A 642 1.84 10.69 9.23
C GLY A 642 1.89 10.28 7.77
N SER A 643 1.72 8.98 7.53
CA SER A 643 1.65 8.40 6.18
C SER A 643 0.55 7.33 6.17
N PRO A 644 -0.74 7.72 6.30
CA PRO A 644 -1.84 6.77 6.39
C PRO A 644 -1.97 6.01 5.05
N THR A 645 -1.81 4.69 5.10
CA THR A 645 -1.87 3.79 3.95
C THR A 645 -2.85 2.63 4.15
N SER A 646 -3.29 2.40 5.40
CA SER A 646 -4.24 1.34 5.73
C SER A 646 -5.68 1.74 5.43
N SER A 647 -6.52 0.77 5.12
CA SER A 647 -7.98 0.95 5.05
C SER A 647 -8.64 1.07 6.44
N VAL A 648 -7.93 0.73 7.52
CA VAL A 648 -8.45 0.69 8.90
C VAL A 648 -7.94 1.89 9.69
N ALA A 649 -8.84 2.64 10.33
CA ALA A 649 -8.52 3.81 11.16
C ALA A 649 -7.52 3.50 12.28
N GLN A 650 -7.73 2.39 12.99
CA GLN A 650 -6.83 1.90 14.04
C GLN A 650 -5.39 1.72 13.53
N SER A 651 -5.22 1.09 12.37
CA SER A 651 -3.89 0.84 11.81
C SER A 651 -3.20 2.13 11.38
N ASN A 652 -3.94 3.09 10.81
CA ASN A 652 -3.39 4.39 10.43
C ASN A 652 -2.89 5.17 11.65
N TRP A 653 -3.64 5.15 12.76
CA TRP A 653 -3.21 5.77 14.02
C TRP A 653 -2.03 5.02 14.64
N ARG A 654 -2.13 3.70 14.81
CA ARG A 654 -1.12 2.87 15.47
C ARG A 654 0.23 2.86 14.74
N ASN A 655 0.23 2.99 13.41
CA ASN A 655 1.44 2.98 12.60
C ASN A 655 2.02 4.40 12.39
N THR A 656 1.51 5.41 13.09
CA THR A 656 2.10 6.75 13.09
C THR A 656 3.14 6.82 14.22
N HIS A 657 4.41 6.65 13.87
CA HIS A 657 5.53 6.62 14.80
C HIS A 657 5.75 7.99 15.44
N THR A 658 5.86 8.03 16.77
CA THR A 658 6.01 9.26 17.55
C THR A 658 6.75 8.99 18.86
N TYR A 659 7.27 10.02 19.50
CA TYR A 659 7.94 9.86 20.80
C TYR A 659 7.25 10.61 21.93
N ARG A 660 6.46 11.65 21.62
CA ARG A 660 5.85 12.48 22.63
C ARG A 660 4.32 12.45 22.65
N GLN A 661 3.70 12.63 21.50
CA GLN A 661 2.25 12.85 21.43
C GLN A 661 1.60 11.97 20.36
N SER A 662 1.09 10.83 20.74
CA SER A 662 0.45 9.89 19.81
C SER A 662 -0.71 10.50 19.02
N ASN A 663 -1.44 11.44 19.65
CA ASN A 663 -2.55 12.16 19.02
C ASN A 663 -2.12 13.44 18.28
N HIS A 664 -0.88 13.89 18.48
CA HIS A 664 -0.30 15.10 17.84
C HIS A 664 1.14 14.83 17.41
N PRO A 665 1.36 13.91 16.46
CA PRO A 665 2.71 13.52 16.06
C PRO A 665 3.49 14.69 15.48
N GLU A 666 4.80 14.61 15.55
CA GLU A 666 5.73 15.62 15.09
C GLU A 666 5.76 15.69 13.56
N LEU A 667 6.08 16.87 13.01
CA LEU A 667 6.42 17.02 11.61
C LEU A 667 7.78 16.34 11.33
N ALA A 668 7.76 15.19 10.68
CA ALA A 668 8.95 14.40 10.40
C ALA A 668 8.94 13.90 8.95
N ASN A 669 9.97 13.14 8.55
CA ASN A 669 10.02 12.56 7.21
C ASN A 669 8.79 11.67 6.95
N SER A 670 8.32 11.67 5.70
CA SER A 670 7.29 10.76 5.22
C SER A 670 7.88 9.37 4.95
N ALA A 671 7.07 8.32 5.05
CA ALA A 671 7.43 6.96 4.62
C ALA A 671 7.80 6.88 3.12
N PHE A 672 7.40 7.87 2.33
CA PHE A 672 7.71 7.97 0.89
C PHE A 672 8.92 8.86 0.58
N ASN A 673 9.70 9.24 1.58
CA ASN A 673 10.86 10.09 1.41
C ASN A 673 12.06 9.27 0.88
N ILE A 674 12.21 9.22 -0.44
CA ILE A 674 13.38 8.64 -1.12
C ILE A 674 14.26 9.80 -1.61
N PRO A 675 15.34 10.16 -0.88
CA PRO A 675 16.08 11.39 -1.15
C PRO A 675 16.75 11.44 -2.51
N HIS A 676 17.39 10.37 -2.94
CA HIS A 676 18.18 10.32 -4.16
C HIS A 676 17.68 9.24 -5.10
N VAL A 677 17.41 9.63 -6.35
CA VAL A 677 17.06 8.69 -7.42
C VAL A 677 17.87 9.04 -8.66
N LEU A 678 18.60 8.05 -9.19
CA LEU A 678 19.33 8.12 -10.46
C LEU A 678 18.72 7.12 -11.43
N LYS A 679 18.52 7.56 -12.67
CA LYS A 679 18.13 6.68 -13.77
C LYS A 679 18.97 7.00 -14.98
N ALA A 680 19.43 5.96 -15.67
CA ALA A 680 20.10 6.11 -16.95
C ALA A 680 19.67 4.99 -17.90
N SER A 681 19.68 5.27 -19.18
CA SER A 681 19.45 4.27 -20.21
C SER A 681 20.29 4.51 -21.44
N ALA A 682 20.71 3.44 -22.07
CA ALA A 682 21.37 3.42 -23.36
C ALA A 682 20.67 2.38 -24.23
N PHE A 683 20.04 2.82 -25.32
CA PHE A 683 19.40 1.96 -26.31
C PHE A 683 20.08 2.11 -27.64
N TYR A 684 20.48 1.00 -28.26
CA TYR A 684 21.06 0.96 -29.57
C TYR A 684 20.18 0.15 -30.51
N HIS A 685 19.70 0.81 -31.58
CA HIS A 685 18.84 0.24 -32.61
C HIS A 685 19.61 0.14 -33.93
N ILE A 686 19.67 -1.05 -34.48
CA ILE A 686 20.35 -1.33 -35.72
C ILE A 686 19.37 -1.96 -36.71
N ASP A 687 19.09 -1.23 -37.79
CA ASP A 687 18.36 -1.77 -38.94
C ASP A 687 19.33 -2.28 -39.99
N TYR A 688 19.18 -3.53 -40.43
CA TYR A 688 20.07 -4.12 -41.42
C TYR A 688 19.33 -5.14 -42.31
N GLY A 689 20.07 -5.65 -43.32
CA GLY A 689 19.49 -6.52 -44.33
C GLY A 689 18.75 -5.75 -45.41
N ARG A 690 18.31 -6.47 -46.43
CA ARG A 690 17.58 -5.89 -47.57
C ARG A 690 16.23 -5.31 -47.08
N ASN A 691 15.94 -4.08 -47.36
CA ASN A 691 14.72 -3.36 -46.97
C ASN A 691 14.49 -3.34 -45.43
N LYS A 692 15.56 -3.27 -44.66
CA LYS A 692 15.48 -3.29 -43.18
C LYS A 692 14.73 -4.54 -42.64
N MET A 693 15.02 -5.69 -43.24
CA MET A 693 14.40 -6.96 -42.85
C MET A 693 14.68 -7.33 -41.40
N PHE A 694 15.78 -6.86 -40.84
CA PHE A 694 16.20 -7.15 -39.46
C PHE A 694 16.37 -5.86 -38.70
N THR A 695 15.90 -5.86 -37.45
CA THR A 695 16.17 -4.84 -36.44
C THR A 695 16.67 -5.51 -35.17
N THR A 696 17.88 -5.16 -34.75
CA THR A 696 18.40 -5.55 -33.44
C THR A 696 18.34 -4.36 -32.48
N THR A 697 17.78 -4.58 -31.31
CA THR A 697 17.75 -3.60 -30.23
C THR A 697 18.56 -4.13 -29.05
N VAL A 698 19.49 -3.33 -28.52
CA VAL A 698 20.19 -3.62 -27.28
C VAL A 698 19.99 -2.44 -26.34
N GLY A 699 19.41 -2.67 -25.18
CA GLY A 699 19.14 -1.66 -24.16
C GLY A 699 19.81 -2.02 -22.84
N LEU A 700 20.44 -1.06 -22.22
CA LEU A 700 20.95 -1.14 -20.85
C LEU A 700 20.27 -0.05 -20.02
N ILE A 701 19.64 -0.42 -18.95
CA ILE A 701 18.92 0.47 -18.04
C ILE A 701 19.58 0.41 -16.69
N TYR A 702 19.91 1.55 -16.11
CA TYR A 702 20.39 1.70 -14.75
C TYR A 702 19.33 2.36 -13.88
N GLN A 703 19.10 1.81 -12.70
CA GLN A 703 18.28 2.39 -11.65
C GLN A 703 19.06 2.40 -10.34
N GLY A 704 19.26 3.58 -9.79
CA GLY A 704 19.88 3.77 -8.48
C GLY A 704 18.95 4.61 -7.60
N SER A 705 18.76 4.21 -6.34
CA SER A 705 17.97 4.99 -5.38
C SER A 705 18.43 4.77 -3.95
N SER A 706 18.22 5.80 -3.12
CA SER A 706 18.25 5.59 -1.68
C SER A 706 17.28 4.47 -1.32
N GLY A 707 17.66 3.58 -0.41
CA GLY A 707 16.75 2.55 0.10
C GLY A 707 15.56 3.17 0.83
N SER A 708 14.57 2.35 1.15
CA SER A 708 13.37 2.79 1.87
C SER A 708 13.71 3.42 3.22
N PRO A 709 13.05 4.50 3.63
CA PRO A 709 13.22 5.07 4.95
C PRO A 709 12.62 4.14 6.01
N TYR A 710 13.20 4.14 7.21
CA TYR A 710 12.70 3.35 8.32
C TYR A 710 12.78 4.10 9.65
N SER A 711 11.99 3.65 10.62
CA SER A 711 12.01 4.13 12.00
C SER A 711 12.56 3.06 12.94
N MET A 712 13.13 3.51 14.05
CA MET A 712 13.53 2.64 15.17
C MET A 712 12.53 2.80 16.30
N LEU A 713 11.92 1.71 16.72
CA LEU A 713 10.86 1.69 17.74
C LEU A 713 11.25 0.80 18.92
N TYR A 714 10.56 0.97 20.03
CA TYR A 714 10.47 -0.07 21.06
C TYR A 714 9.50 -1.17 20.61
N SER A 715 9.74 -2.39 21.02
CA SER A 715 8.74 -3.46 20.99
C SER A 715 7.98 -3.43 22.33
N GLY A 716 6.69 -3.21 22.26
CA GLY A 716 5.84 -3.00 23.44
C GLY A 716 5.27 -1.59 23.49
N ASP A 717 4.31 -1.39 24.37
CA ASP A 717 3.68 -0.10 24.65
C ASP A 717 4.45 0.57 25.78
N ILE A 718 5.37 1.49 25.45
CA ILE A 718 6.23 2.13 26.45
C ILE A 718 5.56 3.34 27.09
N ASN A 719 4.62 3.99 26.41
CA ASN A 719 3.97 5.21 26.86
C ASN A 719 2.54 4.99 27.40
N GLY A 720 1.99 3.76 27.29
CA GLY A 720 0.67 3.42 27.80
C GLY A 720 -0.50 3.91 26.94
N ASP A 721 -0.27 4.23 25.64
CA ASP A 721 -1.32 4.73 24.75
C ASP A 721 -2.19 3.63 24.12
N GLY A 722 -1.88 2.36 24.39
CA GLY A 722 -2.61 1.21 23.86
C GLY A 722 -2.10 0.70 22.51
N ALA A 723 -1.01 1.25 21.98
CA ALA A 723 -0.32 0.75 20.79
C ALA A 723 1.05 0.14 21.15
N THR A 724 1.51 -0.81 20.34
CA THR A 724 2.77 -1.54 20.59
C THR A 724 3.81 -1.36 19.50
N SER A 725 3.54 -0.51 18.51
CA SER A 725 4.36 -0.34 17.31
C SER A 725 4.43 1.10 16.81
N ASN A 726 4.36 2.08 17.70
CA ASN A 726 4.43 3.50 17.37
C ASN A 726 5.49 4.27 18.18
N ASP A 727 6.02 3.70 19.25
CA ASP A 727 6.92 4.37 20.19
C ASP A 727 8.34 4.46 19.65
N LEU A 728 8.77 5.64 19.25
CA LEU A 728 10.13 5.88 18.76
C LEU A 728 11.17 5.64 19.86
N PHE A 729 12.26 4.99 19.44
CA PHE A 729 13.36 4.62 20.33
C PHE A 729 14.10 5.86 20.85
N PHE A 730 14.35 5.92 22.14
CA PHE A 730 15.34 6.83 22.69
C PHE A 730 16.72 6.19 22.56
N ILE A 731 17.68 6.87 21.99
CA ILE A 731 19.04 6.36 21.71
C ILE A 731 19.93 6.65 22.92
N PRO A 732 20.05 5.74 23.89
CA PRO A 732 20.72 6.08 25.15
C PRO A 732 22.24 6.21 24.98
N THR A 733 22.89 7.04 25.81
CA THR A 733 24.35 7.03 25.96
C THR A 733 24.81 5.79 26.73
N ASP A 734 26.10 5.54 26.78
CA ASP A 734 26.62 4.38 27.52
C ASP A 734 26.36 4.46 29.02
N GLU A 735 26.42 5.66 29.59
CA GLU A 735 26.12 5.92 31.00
C GLU A 735 24.62 5.74 31.30
N GLN A 736 23.77 6.10 30.34
CA GLN A 736 22.33 5.88 30.45
C GLN A 736 21.98 4.39 30.36
N ILE A 737 22.65 3.62 29.49
CA ILE A 737 22.46 2.16 29.39
C ILE A 737 22.78 1.46 30.71
N ASP A 738 23.81 1.91 31.42
CA ASP A 738 24.20 1.34 32.72
C ASP A 738 23.10 1.52 33.78
N GLN A 739 22.30 2.56 33.67
CA GLN A 739 21.18 2.84 34.57
C GLN A 739 19.87 2.14 34.16
N MET A 740 19.75 1.65 32.92
CA MET A 740 18.54 0.99 32.45
C MET A 740 18.34 -0.38 33.14
N PRO A 741 17.11 -0.65 33.64
CA PRO A 741 16.79 -1.94 34.27
C PRO A 741 16.58 -3.02 33.20
N PHE A 742 17.62 -3.78 32.87
CA PHE A 742 17.53 -4.90 31.95
C PHE A 742 17.08 -6.17 32.65
N LYS A 743 16.12 -6.88 32.03
CA LYS A 743 15.64 -8.17 32.48
C LYS A 743 16.50 -9.28 31.93
N ALA A 744 17.16 -10.03 32.80
CA ALA A 744 17.93 -11.22 32.42
C ALA A 744 17.01 -12.31 31.86
N THR A 745 17.55 -13.10 30.93
CA THR A 745 16.89 -14.28 30.34
C THR A 745 17.79 -15.52 30.56
N LYS A 746 17.28 -16.69 30.19
CA LYS A 746 18.10 -17.92 30.17
C LYS A 746 19.28 -17.83 29.18
N ALA A 747 19.15 -17.02 28.13
CA ALA A 747 20.18 -16.89 27.09
C ALA A 747 21.19 -15.77 27.38
N LEU A 748 20.77 -14.65 27.94
CA LEU A 748 21.59 -13.45 28.14
C LEU A 748 21.36 -12.85 29.54
N SER A 749 22.44 -12.59 30.28
CA SER A 749 22.36 -11.80 31.52
C SER A 749 22.05 -10.32 31.21
N ALA A 750 21.65 -9.55 32.22
CA ALA A 750 21.42 -8.10 32.07
C ALA A 750 22.70 -7.37 31.61
N ASP A 751 23.86 -7.75 32.12
CA ASP A 751 25.14 -7.13 31.75
C ASP A 751 25.55 -7.47 30.31
N GLN A 752 25.34 -8.70 29.87
CA GLN A 752 25.57 -9.08 28.47
C GLN A 752 24.64 -8.28 27.53
N GLN A 753 23.38 -8.10 27.89
CA GLN A 753 22.45 -7.29 27.10
C GLN A 753 22.90 -5.82 27.01
N ARG A 754 23.37 -5.23 28.12
CA ARG A 754 23.95 -3.85 28.13
C ARG A 754 25.19 -3.76 27.24
N ALA A 755 26.13 -4.69 27.38
CA ALA A 755 27.36 -4.73 26.56
C ALA A 755 27.04 -4.86 25.07
N ASN A 756 26.12 -5.76 24.71
CA ASN A 756 25.69 -5.95 23.34
C ASN A 756 25.00 -4.69 22.77
N LEU A 757 24.11 -4.05 23.56
CA LEU A 757 23.44 -2.83 23.14
C LEU A 757 24.44 -1.67 22.91
N LYS A 758 25.40 -1.46 23.82
CA LYS A 758 26.44 -0.43 23.67
C LYS A 758 27.23 -0.65 22.38
N THR A 759 27.68 -1.87 22.14
CA THR A 759 28.47 -2.22 20.95
C THR A 759 27.66 -2.07 19.69
N TRP A 760 26.41 -2.52 19.69
CA TRP A 760 25.52 -2.39 18.54
C TRP A 760 25.22 -0.94 18.18
N LEU A 761 24.93 -0.09 19.19
CA LEU A 761 24.70 1.33 18.99
C LEU A 761 25.94 2.06 18.47
N ALA A 762 27.15 1.69 18.95
CA ALA A 762 28.41 2.26 18.47
C ALA A 762 28.72 1.87 17.00
N ASN A 763 28.31 0.68 16.58
CA ASN A 763 28.56 0.16 15.24
C ASN A 763 27.49 0.60 14.22
N THR A 764 26.36 1.18 14.66
CA THR A 764 25.31 1.66 13.77
C THR A 764 25.44 3.18 13.57
N PRO A 765 25.85 3.68 12.39
CA PRO A 765 26.26 5.08 12.20
C PRO A 765 25.24 6.11 12.69
N TYR A 766 23.99 5.98 12.28
CA TYR A 766 22.96 6.94 12.71
C TYR A 766 22.77 6.94 14.23
N LEU A 767 22.72 5.76 14.86
CA LEU A 767 22.52 5.63 16.32
C LEU A 767 23.72 6.13 17.10
N ARG A 768 24.95 5.88 16.59
CA ARG A 768 26.19 6.38 17.18
C ARG A 768 26.21 7.90 17.23
N ASP A 769 25.80 8.55 16.13
CA ASP A 769 25.91 10.00 15.95
C ASP A 769 24.75 10.79 16.62
N HIS A 770 23.70 10.09 17.13
CA HIS A 770 22.53 10.69 17.77
C HIS A 770 22.27 10.14 19.19
N ARG A 771 23.33 9.84 19.94
CA ARG A 771 23.25 9.38 21.33
C ARG A 771 22.63 10.46 22.22
N GLY A 772 21.76 10.08 23.14
CA GLY A 772 21.03 10.99 24.03
C GLY A 772 19.83 11.68 23.42
N GLU A 773 19.40 11.27 22.20
CA GLU A 773 18.26 11.86 21.49
C GLU A 773 17.19 10.80 21.21
N TYR A 774 15.96 11.27 20.98
CA TYR A 774 14.93 10.41 20.39
C TYR A 774 15.19 10.18 18.91
N TYR A 775 15.01 8.93 18.47
CA TYR A 775 15.02 8.62 17.05
C TYR A 775 13.92 9.43 16.36
N LYS A 776 14.20 10.04 15.21
CA LYS A 776 13.21 10.78 14.42
C LYS A 776 12.55 9.87 13.42
N ARG A 777 11.24 9.96 13.27
CA ARG A 777 10.48 9.13 12.31
C ARG A 777 11.09 9.19 10.93
N TYR A 778 11.37 8.00 10.35
CA TYR A 778 11.96 7.83 9.01
C TYR A 778 13.25 8.65 8.80
N ALA A 779 14.08 8.72 9.83
CA ALA A 779 15.30 9.54 9.80
C ALA A 779 16.43 8.92 9.00
N ASP A 780 16.53 7.61 8.97
CA ASP A 780 17.55 6.86 8.23
C ASP A 780 16.91 6.06 7.09
N ASN A 781 17.71 5.78 6.07
CA ASN A 781 17.32 4.99 4.91
C ASN A 781 18.10 3.66 4.89
N LEU A 782 17.50 2.64 4.35
CA LEU A 782 18.19 1.42 3.96
C LEU A 782 19.31 1.75 2.96
N PRO A 783 20.30 0.88 2.76
CA PRO A 783 21.41 1.14 1.85
C PRO A 783 20.96 1.54 0.46
N PHE A 784 21.79 2.32 -0.22
CA PHE A 784 21.55 2.69 -1.62
C PHE A 784 21.51 1.44 -2.49
N GLU A 785 20.50 1.34 -3.34
CA GLU A 785 20.28 0.22 -4.25
C GLU A 785 20.70 0.61 -5.66
N SER A 786 21.33 -0.29 -6.38
CA SER A 786 21.81 -0.10 -7.75
C SER A 786 21.51 -1.32 -8.59
N HIS A 787 20.70 -1.17 -9.63
CA HIS A 787 20.30 -2.25 -10.53
C HIS A 787 20.61 -1.89 -11.97
N PHE A 788 21.09 -2.87 -12.72
CA PHE A 788 21.25 -2.79 -14.17
C PHE A 788 20.34 -3.84 -14.81
N ASP A 789 19.54 -3.41 -15.78
CA ASP A 789 18.67 -4.30 -16.56
C ASP A 789 19.12 -4.28 -18.01
N LEU A 790 19.21 -5.46 -18.63
CA LEU A 790 19.60 -5.64 -20.03
C LEU A 790 18.40 -6.08 -20.85
N HIS A 791 18.16 -5.42 -21.94
CA HIS A 791 17.20 -5.79 -22.98
C HIS A 791 17.89 -6.11 -24.30
N VAL A 792 17.60 -7.25 -24.88
CA VAL A 792 18.07 -7.61 -26.22
C VAL A 792 16.88 -8.12 -27.02
N ALA A 793 16.60 -7.51 -28.17
CA ALA A 793 15.53 -7.93 -29.04
C ALA A 793 16.01 -8.06 -30.50
N GLN A 794 15.57 -9.13 -31.17
CA GLN A 794 15.75 -9.36 -32.59
C GLN A 794 14.40 -9.37 -33.29
N LYS A 795 14.17 -8.42 -34.20
CA LYS A 795 12.96 -8.31 -34.98
C LYS A 795 13.21 -8.70 -36.43
N PHE A 796 12.29 -9.49 -36.96
CA PHE A 796 12.27 -9.96 -38.35
C PHE A 796 11.06 -9.31 -39.03
N ASN A 797 11.29 -8.48 -40.06
CA ASN A 797 10.24 -7.77 -40.77
C ASN A 797 10.06 -8.35 -42.17
N LEU A 798 8.84 -8.76 -42.50
CA LEU A 798 8.47 -9.28 -43.80
C LEU A 798 7.33 -8.42 -44.38
N LYS A 799 7.58 -7.77 -45.50
CA LYS A 799 6.54 -7.04 -46.23
C LYS A 799 5.74 -7.99 -47.13
N VAL A 800 4.44 -8.10 -46.86
CA VAL A 800 3.50 -8.89 -47.67
C VAL A 800 2.38 -7.94 -48.13
N GLY A 801 2.38 -7.58 -49.39
CA GLY A 801 1.47 -6.56 -49.93
C GLY A 801 1.74 -5.20 -49.30
N THR A 802 0.71 -4.61 -48.65
CA THR A 802 0.78 -3.34 -47.91
C THR A 802 1.19 -3.52 -46.47
N TYR A 803 1.08 -4.72 -45.92
CA TYR A 803 1.36 -5.03 -44.52
C TYR A 803 2.82 -5.36 -44.29
N VAL A 804 3.32 -4.94 -43.12
CA VAL A 804 4.61 -5.37 -42.58
C VAL A 804 4.36 -6.32 -41.42
N HIS A 805 4.61 -7.61 -41.65
CA HIS A 805 4.58 -8.62 -40.62
C HIS A 805 5.89 -8.63 -39.87
N SER A 806 5.86 -8.55 -38.59
CA SER A 806 7.04 -8.52 -37.73
C SER A 806 6.97 -9.62 -36.68
N LEU A 807 8.04 -10.38 -36.57
CA LEU A 807 8.26 -11.35 -35.51
C LEU A 807 9.45 -10.86 -34.68
N GLU A 808 9.24 -10.67 -33.39
CA GLU A 808 10.26 -10.19 -32.45
C GLU A 808 10.51 -11.26 -31.38
N LEU A 809 11.77 -11.61 -31.19
CA LEU A 809 12.26 -12.41 -30.07
C LEU A 809 13.02 -11.50 -29.15
N SER A 810 12.66 -11.46 -27.87
CA SER A 810 13.31 -10.65 -26.84
C SER A 810 13.84 -11.48 -25.67
N LEU A 811 14.91 -10.97 -25.07
CA LEU A 811 15.49 -11.43 -23.82
C LEU A 811 15.68 -10.21 -22.91
N ASP A 812 15.00 -10.21 -21.80
CA ASP A 812 15.13 -9.23 -20.74
C ASP A 812 15.85 -9.87 -19.55
N ILE A 813 16.92 -9.27 -19.05
CA ILE A 813 17.63 -9.71 -17.85
C ILE A 813 17.58 -8.60 -16.83
N MET A 814 16.68 -8.73 -15.88
CA MET A 814 16.58 -7.82 -14.74
C MET A 814 17.73 -8.11 -13.78
N ASN A 815 18.29 -7.05 -13.21
CA ASN A 815 19.43 -7.11 -12.31
C ASN A 815 20.65 -7.88 -12.89
N VAL A 816 20.99 -7.59 -14.15
CA VAL A 816 22.10 -8.27 -14.87
C VAL A 816 23.45 -8.12 -14.15
N GLY A 817 23.63 -7.06 -13.36
CA GLY A 817 24.81 -6.89 -12.53
C GLY A 817 25.05 -8.05 -11.57
N ASN A 818 23.99 -8.61 -11.00
CA ASN A 818 24.07 -9.79 -10.10
C ASN A 818 24.47 -11.08 -10.84
N LEU A 819 24.19 -11.19 -12.14
CA LEU A 819 24.69 -12.27 -12.98
C LEU A 819 26.21 -12.24 -13.09
N LEU A 820 26.80 -11.02 -13.19
CA LEU A 820 28.24 -10.80 -13.31
C LEU A 820 28.97 -10.91 -11.95
N ASN A 821 28.38 -10.32 -10.92
CA ASN A 821 28.91 -10.36 -9.56
C ASN A 821 27.75 -10.48 -8.55
N LYS A 822 27.76 -11.54 -7.76
CA LYS A 822 26.72 -11.90 -6.78
C LYS A 822 26.52 -10.88 -5.64
N ASP A 823 27.47 -9.97 -5.46
CA ASP A 823 27.40 -8.90 -4.47
C ASP A 823 26.77 -7.62 -5.03
N TRP A 824 26.50 -7.56 -6.33
CA TRP A 824 25.86 -6.42 -6.98
C TRP A 824 24.34 -6.56 -7.03
N GLY A 825 23.64 -5.44 -7.17
CA GLY A 825 22.20 -5.39 -7.35
C GLY A 825 21.40 -5.92 -6.16
N ARG A 826 21.87 -5.72 -4.94
CA ARG A 826 21.16 -6.11 -3.73
C ARG A 826 20.04 -5.14 -3.42
N THR A 827 18.87 -5.70 -3.07
CA THR A 827 17.73 -4.99 -2.50
C THR A 827 17.63 -5.29 -1.01
N TYR A 828 17.39 -4.26 -0.22
CA TYR A 828 17.36 -4.36 1.24
C TYR A 828 15.94 -4.21 1.76
N SER A 829 15.65 -4.92 2.86
CA SER A 829 14.41 -4.78 3.61
C SER A 829 14.71 -4.73 5.10
N SER A 830 13.91 -4.01 5.84
CA SER A 830 13.98 -3.98 7.29
C SER A 830 13.06 -5.04 7.88
N SER A 831 13.53 -6.26 8.09
CA SER A 831 12.73 -7.28 8.80
C SER A 831 11.30 -7.43 8.20
N TYR A 832 10.30 -7.71 9.02
CA TYR A 832 8.92 -8.04 8.63
C TYR A 832 8.14 -6.89 7.96
N VAL A 833 8.40 -5.66 8.38
CA VAL A 833 7.79 -4.44 7.80
C VAL A 833 8.92 -3.52 7.39
N SER A 834 8.93 -3.07 6.14
CA SER A 834 9.99 -2.20 5.61
C SER A 834 10.07 -0.80 6.28
N GLU A 835 9.13 -0.46 7.14
CA GLU A 835 8.97 0.87 7.71
C GLU A 835 9.58 1.05 9.11
N PHE A 836 9.84 -0.03 9.85
CA PHE A 836 10.43 0.08 11.20
C PHE A 836 11.19 -1.16 11.68
N MET A 837 12.00 -0.99 12.71
CA MET A 837 12.71 -2.03 13.45
C MET A 837 12.50 -1.82 14.94
N SER A 838 12.32 -2.92 15.70
CA SER A 838 12.09 -2.89 17.14
C SER A 838 13.05 -3.84 17.88
N PRO A 839 14.34 -3.48 17.96
CA PRO A 839 15.36 -4.35 18.55
C PRO A 839 15.32 -4.38 20.08
N VAL A 840 14.80 -3.34 20.72
CA VAL A 840 14.69 -3.24 22.18
C VAL A 840 13.23 -3.43 22.60
N THR A 841 13.00 -4.41 23.47
CA THR A 841 11.68 -4.66 24.06
C THR A 841 11.56 -3.91 25.39
N TYR A 842 10.40 -3.28 25.59
CA TYR A 842 10.00 -2.69 26.87
C TYR A 842 8.76 -3.40 27.43
N ASN A 843 8.80 -3.75 28.70
CA ASN A 843 7.65 -4.32 29.40
C ASN A 843 7.67 -3.92 30.89
N LYS A 844 6.68 -3.13 31.30
CA LYS A 844 6.46 -2.75 32.71
C LYS A 844 7.69 -2.20 33.44
N GLY A 845 8.45 -1.34 32.78
CA GLY A 845 9.64 -0.70 33.36
C GLY A 845 10.95 -1.46 33.14
N GLU A 846 10.91 -2.66 32.56
CA GLU A 846 12.12 -3.45 32.24
C GLU A 846 12.40 -3.46 30.74
N TYR A 847 13.68 -3.43 30.40
CA TYR A 847 14.17 -3.47 29.02
C TYR A 847 14.80 -4.83 28.70
N GLN A 848 14.76 -5.20 27.43
CA GLN A 848 15.48 -6.37 26.91
C GLN A 848 16.07 -6.05 25.53
N PHE A 849 17.34 -6.43 25.36
CA PHE A 849 18.01 -6.45 24.07
C PHE A 849 18.59 -7.85 23.84
N LEU A 850 17.79 -8.68 23.17
CA LEU A 850 18.09 -10.10 22.93
C LEU A 850 18.78 -10.31 21.58
N LYS A 851 19.67 -9.39 21.22
CA LYS A 851 20.45 -9.45 19.99
C LYS A 851 21.94 -9.50 20.32
N ASP A 852 22.69 -10.08 19.38
CA ASP A 852 24.15 -10.03 19.45
C ASP A 852 24.67 -8.63 19.10
N ALA A 853 25.91 -8.35 19.51
CA ALA A 853 26.54 -7.05 19.26
C ALA A 853 26.74 -6.73 17.77
N ASP A 854 26.79 -7.74 16.92
CA ASP A 854 26.89 -7.65 15.46
C ASP A 854 25.53 -7.76 14.74
N TYR A 855 24.43 -7.55 15.46
CA TYR A 855 23.08 -7.62 14.90
C TYR A 855 22.93 -6.77 13.64
N ILE A 856 22.56 -7.41 12.56
CA ILE A 856 22.39 -6.76 11.24
C ILE A 856 20.96 -6.23 11.13
N LEU A 857 20.83 -4.91 11.07
CA LEU A 857 19.56 -4.23 10.89
C LEU A 857 18.96 -4.37 9.49
N LYS A 858 19.83 -4.57 8.49
CA LYS A 858 19.49 -4.41 7.06
C LYS A 858 19.70 -5.75 6.36
N TYR A 859 18.63 -6.46 6.13
CA TYR A 859 18.65 -7.75 5.44
C TYR A 859 18.39 -7.58 3.94
N PRO A 860 19.23 -8.15 3.06
CA PRO A 860 18.95 -8.19 1.65
C PRO A 860 17.70 -9.04 1.38
N SER A 861 16.82 -8.57 0.51
CA SER A 861 15.75 -9.38 -0.02
C SER A 861 16.32 -10.47 -0.95
N THR A 862 16.04 -11.74 -0.68
CA THR A 862 16.62 -12.85 -1.46
C THR A 862 16.12 -12.85 -2.91
N TYR A 863 14.81 -12.67 -3.12
CA TYR A 863 14.21 -12.71 -4.45
C TYR A 863 14.62 -11.53 -5.33
N TYR A 864 14.42 -10.30 -4.86
CA TYR A 864 14.68 -9.10 -5.66
C TYR A 864 16.17 -8.79 -5.85
N SER A 865 17.03 -9.42 -5.08
CA SER A 865 18.48 -9.29 -5.21
C SER A 865 19.09 -10.26 -6.24
N ARG A 866 18.30 -11.16 -6.83
CA ARG A 866 18.76 -12.11 -7.86
C ARG A 866 18.56 -11.52 -9.25
N TRP A 867 19.41 -11.88 -10.20
CA TRP A 867 19.10 -11.64 -11.61
C TRP A 867 17.95 -12.57 -12.06
N ARG A 868 17.13 -12.08 -12.97
CA ARG A 868 15.97 -12.80 -13.50
C ARG A 868 15.87 -12.54 -15.00
N GLY A 869 15.76 -13.59 -15.78
CA GLY A 869 15.58 -13.52 -17.22
C GLY A 869 14.12 -13.71 -17.62
N GLN A 870 13.68 -13.03 -18.67
CA GLN A 870 12.39 -13.26 -19.33
C GLN A 870 12.62 -13.40 -20.82
N ILE A 871 11.97 -14.37 -21.45
CA ILE A 871 11.96 -14.52 -22.91
C ILE A 871 10.61 -14.06 -23.44
N GLY A 872 10.64 -13.28 -24.51
CA GLY A 872 9.44 -12.80 -25.20
C GLY A 872 9.41 -13.18 -26.67
N LEU A 873 8.21 -13.52 -27.14
CA LEU A 873 7.91 -13.70 -28.57
C LEU A 873 6.70 -12.84 -28.90
N LYS A 874 6.85 -11.95 -29.87
CA LYS A 874 5.78 -11.04 -30.30
C LYS A 874 5.67 -11.01 -31.81
N TYR A 875 4.46 -11.17 -32.28
CA TYR A 875 4.08 -11.03 -33.69
C TYR A 875 3.19 -9.79 -33.83
N THR A 876 3.47 -8.98 -34.87
CA THR A 876 2.65 -7.79 -35.22
C THR A 876 2.44 -7.71 -36.71
N PHE A 877 1.31 -7.18 -37.14
CA PHE A 877 0.98 -6.93 -38.55
C PHE A 877 0.16 -5.68 -38.72
#